data_fa570a545148e8ad7e2a1e223d7f7359
#
_entry.id   fa570a545148e8ad7e2a1e223d7f7359
#
_cell.length_a   1.000
_cell.length_b   1.000
_cell.length_c   1.000
_cell.angle_alpha   90.00
_cell.angle_beta   90.00
_cell.angle_gamma   90.00
#
_symmetry.space_group_name_H-M   'P 1'
#
loop_
_entity.id
_entity.type
_entity.pdbx_description
1 polymer ?
#
loop_
_entity_poly.entity_id
_entity_poly.type
_entity_poly.pdbx_seq_one_letter_code
_entity_poly.pdbx_strand_id
1 'polypeptide(L)'
;SFLASYANATLTPEIKTYDEANKNVKARSASVYQNTNTTVSGSETNTINISNQGSHSITIEKNGTLGNENNNNKIIYVHAGNSDTLTLTNLTNNGTINGKVAVENSSGNFTGTITVNTFENKNQINGNIYMGLWGNSQGTINIDKFGNSGTITASNSGTITASDRKGVYFEGNTNIKTFNNSGFISGSQGVDLSGGTIISFSNSGSINGSSNGVNVSWATIENLNNLGTINGSSSGVFVAGGNIKTLVNSGMITTTSEDTFGAGIKLENGSTIENIINTGTIQSNNLGMAVSWGKFGTLTIKNGGVIYGKTAGITVGQWQTLGDLYIDGTSSKKDGTVSGIYSDNYGISLETGSSSQKIELKNGGIIKGNIHGIRLINSASLSGEMILSGEGSRVEGGRGAGISNDGGKIEGSITIKDGATVTATSNQAISNSDSGSITGGITVSGENTKLEGNIINADSASIGSDIKIEDGAKVEGGLVNQGNGSISGSVQVSGGSSIDSITNTGNGAISGSITVDKDSKLDSITNTSTSSTGISGSITNNSDNKLEISNGEGATIGGGITNNGNADLVISNQGSVGKDKNGNTVTNNGSGSVGIKDWVVSTDKDTGKLDTVVVGGSGKDNVKVENITVDQSNVDLDELDNINHIISGVNQGNIGNIGTNGSGEISLS
;
A
#
# COMPACT_ATOMS: atom_id res chain seq x y z
N SER A 1 -15.78 12.65 -6.68
CA SER A 1 -17.27 12.59 -6.74
C SER A 1 -17.81 11.24 -7.22
N PHE A 2 -16.95 10.27 -7.57
CA PHE A 2 -17.39 8.95 -8.09
C PHE A 2 -17.76 7.94 -6.99
N LEU A 3 -17.35 8.15 -5.75
CA LEU A 3 -17.60 7.24 -4.61
C LEU A 3 -18.86 7.58 -3.79
N ALA A 4 -19.49 8.73 -4.04
CA ALA A 4 -20.67 9.16 -3.27
C ALA A 4 -21.97 8.43 -3.65
N SER A 5 -22.02 7.69 -4.77
CA SER A 5 -23.25 7.03 -5.24
C SER A 5 -23.47 5.61 -4.70
N TYR A 6 -22.49 5.03 -3.97
CA TYR A 6 -22.63 3.67 -3.41
C TYR A 6 -22.92 3.61 -1.91
N ALA A 7 -22.98 4.77 -1.23
CA ALA A 7 -23.13 4.80 0.23
C ALA A 7 -24.57 4.68 0.75
N ASN A 8 -25.60 4.56 -0.12
CA ASN A 8 -27.00 4.59 0.30
C ASN A 8 -27.84 3.36 -0.09
N ALA A 9 -27.24 2.16 -0.10
CA ALA A 9 -28.05 0.95 -0.06
C ALA A 9 -28.23 0.51 1.40
N THR A 10 -28.96 1.29 2.18
CA THR A 10 -29.59 0.81 3.42
C THR A 10 -30.73 -0.12 3.02
N LEU A 11 -30.43 -1.41 2.92
CA LEU A 11 -31.47 -2.44 2.96
C LEU A 11 -32.03 -2.48 4.39
N THR A 12 -33.07 -1.70 4.65
CA THR A 12 -33.94 -1.94 5.80
C THR A 12 -34.72 -3.22 5.49
N PRO A 13 -34.64 -4.28 6.29
CA PRO A 13 -35.52 -5.41 6.13
C PRO A 13 -36.95 -4.97 6.45
N GLU A 14 -37.88 -5.13 5.52
CA GLU A 14 -39.31 -5.04 5.80
C GLU A 14 -39.66 -6.08 6.87
N ILE A 15 -39.96 -5.59 8.06
CA ILE A 15 -40.58 -6.41 9.10
C ILE A 15 -42.05 -6.61 8.69
N LYS A 16 -42.35 -7.76 8.10
CA LYS A 16 -43.75 -8.16 7.93
C LYS A 16 -44.31 -8.51 9.30
N THR A 17 -45.14 -7.62 9.81
CA THR A 17 -46.00 -7.89 10.98
C THR A 17 -46.95 -9.03 10.64
N TYR A 18 -46.84 -10.11 11.40
CA TYR A 18 -47.76 -11.24 11.31
C TYR A 18 -49.07 -10.93 12.04
N ASP A 19 -50.16 -11.27 11.40
CA ASP A 19 -51.55 -11.13 11.85
C ASP A 19 -51.88 -12.06 13.03
N GLU A 20 -52.62 -11.55 13.98
CA GLU A 20 -53.05 -12.26 15.23
C GLU A 20 -54.14 -13.30 14.93
N ALA A 21 -53.77 -14.49 14.51
CA ALA A 21 -54.73 -15.59 14.49
C ALA A 21 -54.07 -16.93 14.83
N ASN A 22 -53.88 -17.19 16.10
CA ASN A 22 -54.08 -18.51 16.72
C ASN A 22 -53.65 -18.50 18.19
N LYS A 23 -54.51 -17.94 19.05
CA LYS A 23 -54.43 -18.15 20.50
C LYS A 23 -55.03 -19.49 20.85
N ASN A 24 -54.23 -20.56 20.88
CA ASN A 24 -54.49 -21.74 21.70
C ASN A 24 -53.16 -22.47 21.97
N VAL A 25 -52.33 -21.87 22.82
CA VAL A 25 -51.13 -22.50 23.34
C VAL A 25 -51.48 -23.15 24.69
N LYS A 26 -51.64 -24.48 24.73
CA LYS A 26 -51.58 -25.20 25.98
C LYS A 26 -50.15 -25.37 26.39
N ALA A 27 -49.74 -24.71 27.47
CA ALA A 27 -48.45 -24.91 28.13
C ALA A 27 -48.36 -26.41 28.56
N ARG A 28 -47.50 -27.18 27.93
CA ARG A 28 -47.10 -28.51 28.36
C ARG A 28 -45.71 -28.44 29.00
N SER A 29 -45.52 -29.15 30.11
CA SER A 29 -44.27 -29.28 30.85
C SER A 29 -43.14 -29.85 29.99
N ALA A 30 -41.91 -29.46 30.28
CA ALA A 30 -40.69 -29.86 29.59
C ALA A 30 -40.63 -31.34 29.26
N SER A 31 -40.73 -31.70 27.99
CA SER A 31 -40.55 -33.07 27.50
C SER A 31 -39.13 -33.25 27.00
N VAL A 32 -38.40 -34.16 27.59
CA VAL A 32 -37.10 -34.63 27.08
C VAL A 32 -37.36 -35.63 25.95
N TYR A 33 -37.10 -35.23 24.72
CA TYR A 33 -37.18 -36.14 23.60
C TYR A 33 -35.90 -36.98 23.51
N GLN A 34 -35.98 -38.27 23.79
CA GLN A 34 -34.87 -39.21 23.64
C GLN A 34 -34.95 -40.00 22.33
N ASN A 35 -35.76 -39.58 21.37
CA ASN A 35 -35.97 -40.32 20.12
C ASN A 35 -34.86 -40.00 19.12
N THR A 36 -34.52 -41.01 18.28
CA THR A 36 -33.54 -40.90 17.20
C THR A 36 -33.92 -39.88 16.12
N ASN A 37 -35.23 -39.62 15.94
CA ASN A 37 -35.74 -38.62 14.98
C ASN A 37 -36.83 -37.75 15.64
N THR A 38 -36.65 -36.44 15.61
CA THR A 38 -37.59 -35.45 16.16
C THR A 38 -38.09 -34.54 15.05
N THR A 39 -39.43 -34.45 14.88
CA THR A 39 -40.06 -33.57 13.91
C THR A 39 -41.03 -32.62 14.62
N VAL A 40 -40.93 -31.30 14.33
CA VAL A 40 -41.83 -30.29 14.82
C VAL A 40 -42.64 -29.74 13.65
N SER A 41 -43.97 -30.03 13.64
CA SER A 41 -44.88 -29.62 12.56
C SER A 41 -45.87 -28.52 12.97
N GLY A 42 -45.97 -28.24 14.26
CA GLY A 42 -46.82 -27.21 14.87
C GLY A 42 -46.06 -26.31 15.84
N SER A 43 -46.77 -25.57 16.67
CA SER A 43 -46.16 -24.71 17.70
C SER A 43 -45.83 -25.53 18.96
N GLU A 44 -44.56 -25.59 19.32
CA GLU A 44 -44.00 -26.29 20.45
C GLU A 44 -43.22 -25.28 21.35
N THR A 45 -43.48 -25.31 22.63
CA THR A 45 -42.77 -24.47 23.63
C THR A 45 -41.67 -25.25 24.36
N ASN A 46 -41.55 -26.53 24.11
CA ASN A 46 -40.64 -27.43 24.79
C ASN A 46 -39.22 -27.38 24.19
N THR A 47 -38.24 -27.66 25.05
CA THR A 47 -36.84 -27.82 24.60
C THR A 47 -36.64 -29.22 23.98
N ILE A 48 -35.97 -29.27 22.86
CA ILE A 48 -35.42 -30.53 22.31
C ILE A 48 -34.06 -30.74 22.98
N ASN A 49 -33.95 -31.81 23.80
CA ASN A 49 -32.72 -32.17 24.48
C ASN A 49 -32.22 -33.51 24.01
N ILE A 50 -31.02 -33.58 23.46
CA ILE A 50 -30.35 -34.80 23.00
C ILE A 50 -29.07 -34.99 23.80
N SER A 51 -29.03 -36.04 24.65
CA SER A 51 -27.85 -36.32 25.50
C SER A 51 -27.37 -37.79 25.37
N ASN A 52 -28.05 -38.60 24.58
CA ASN A 52 -27.72 -40.03 24.43
C ASN A 52 -26.70 -40.23 23.31
N GLN A 53 -25.84 -41.26 23.49
CA GLN A 53 -25.01 -41.76 22.42
C GLN A 53 -25.86 -42.28 21.25
N GLY A 54 -25.33 -42.15 20.03
CA GLY A 54 -26.02 -42.66 18.83
C GLY A 54 -26.26 -41.60 17.77
N SER A 55 -27.14 -41.89 16.85
CA SER A 55 -27.46 -41.02 15.71
C SER A 55 -28.86 -40.43 15.85
N HIS A 56 -28.94 -39.12 15.71
CA HIS A 56 -30.16 -38.36 15.89
C HIS A 56 -30.44 -37.44 14.70
N SER A 57 -31.72 -37.09 14.48
CA SER A 57 -32.10 -36.04 13.53
C SER A 57 -33.19 -35.13 14.10
N ILE A 58 -33.14 -33.84 13.71
CA ILE A 58 -34.12 -32.82 14.10
C ILE A 58 -34.63 -32.15 12.82
N THR A 59 -35.93 -32.08 12.64
CA THR A 59 -36.58 -31.34 11.55
C THR A 59 -37.66 -30.42 12.11
N ILE A 60 -37.55 -29.12 11.83
CA ILE A 60 -38.65 -28.18 12.03
C ILE A 60 -39.30 -27.99 10.66
N GLU A 61 -40.55 -28.36 10.52
CA GLU A 61 -41.30 -28.25 9.27
C GLU A 61 -41.70 -26.81 8.96
N LYS A 62 -42.15 -26.53 7.75
CA LYS A 62 -42.48 -25.19 7.25
C LYS A 62 -43.43 -24.39 8.17
N ASN A 63 -44.40 -25.06 8.77
CA ASN A 63 -45.38 -24.46 9.70
C ASN A 63 -44.99 -24.68 11.18
N GLY A 64 -43.86 -25.35 11.43
CA GLY A 64 -43.38 -25.62 12.78
C GLY A 64 -42.79 -24.39 13.43
N THR A 65 -43.13 -24.18 14.70
CA THR A 65 -42.52 -23.15 15.54
C THR A 65 -42.02 -23.81 16.82
N LEU A 66 -40.76 -23.64 17.14
CA LEU A 66 -40.16 -24.17 18.36
C LEU A 66 -39.69 -23.02 19.26
N GLY A 67 -40.13 -22.98 20.50
CA GLY A 67 -39.78 -21.95 21.49
C GLY A 67 -40.71 -20.75 21.48
N ASN A 68 -40.56 -19.87 22.50
CA ASN A 68 -41.31 -18.63 22.68
C ASN A 68 -40.44 -17.42 22.34
N GLU A 69 -41.04 -16.37 21.80
CA GLU A 69 -40.38 -15.16 21.29
C GLU A 69 -39.43 -14.42 22.26
N ASN A 70 -39.50 -14.71 23.57
CA ASN A 70 -38.71 -14.02 24.61
C ASN A 70 -37.71 -14.90 25.35
N ASN A 71 -37.34 -16.05 24.81
CA ASN A 71 -36.55 -17.02 25.52
C ASN A 71 -35.15 -17.20 24.98
N ASN A 72 -34.13 -16.69 25.69
CA ASN A 72 -32.72 -16.96 25.39
C ASN A 72 -32.25 -18.36 25.86
N ASN A 73 -33.16 -19.19 26.28
CA ASN A 73 -32.85 -20.55 26.70
C ASN A 73 -32.45 -21.41 25.51
N LYS A 74 -31.63 -22.42 25.76
CA LYS A 74 -31.32 -23.47 24.81
C LYS A 74 -32.61 -24.21 24.42
N ILE A 75 -33.16 -23.90 23.28
CA ILE A 75 -34.39 -24.52 22.75
C ILE A 75 -34.08 -25.83 22.02
N ILE A 76 -32.92 -25.85 21.33
CA ILE A 76 -32.34 -27.13 20.86
C ILE A 76 -31.02 -27.27 21.62
N TYR A 77 -30.89 -28.34 22.37
CA TYR A 77 -29.71 -28.62 23.17
C TYR A 77 -29.21 -30.03 22.88
N VAL A 78 -28.12 -30.12 22.13
CA VAL A 78 -27.42 -31.38 21.79
C VAL A 78 -26.13 -31.39 22.58
N HIS A 79 -25.95 -32.37 23.47
CA HIS A 79 -24.78 -32.42 24.31
C HIS A 79 -24.31 -33.85 24.59
N ALA A 80 -23.01 -34.03 24.74
CA ALA A 80 -22.37 -35.31 25.00
C ALA A 80 -21.62 -35.32 26.33
N GLY A 81 -21.65 -36.44 27.02
CA GLY A 81 -20.91 -36.72 28.25
C GLY A 81 -19.41 -37.00 27.97
N ASN A 82 -18.65 -37.19 29.03
CA ASN A 82 -17.18 -37.22 29.04
C ASN A 82 -16.45 -37.84 27.84
N SER A 83 -16.75 -39.08 27.48
CA SER A 83 -16.10 -39.81 26.38
C SER A 83 -17.07 -40.25 25.31
N ASP A 84 -18.28 -39.72 25.32
CA ASP A 84 -19.35 -40.14 24.45
C ASP A 84 -19.11 -39.77 22.99
N THR A 85 -19.65 -40.57 22.10
CA THR A 85 -19.75 -40.29 20.67
C THR A 85 -21.21 -40.04 20.32
N LEU A 86 -21.54 -38.86 19.84
CA LEU A 86 -22.89 -38.44 19.46
C LEU A 86 -22.86 -37.98 17.99
N THR A 87 -23.83 -38.45 17.20
CA THR A 87 -23.99 -37.96 15.83
C THR A 87 -25.35 -37.30 15.65
N LEU A 88 -25.34 -36.01 15.30
CA LEU A 88 -26.50 -35.32 14.76
C LEU A 88 -26.46 -35.44 13.23
N THR A 89 -27.22 -36.40 12.68
CA THR A 89 -27.24 -36.67 11.24
C THR A 89 -27.79 -35.50 10.46
N ASN A 90 -28.86 -34.87 10.99
CA ASN A 90 -29.52 -33.71 10.41
C ASN A 90 -30.07 -32.80 11.48
N LEU A 91 -29.88 -31.48 11.33
CA LEU A 91 -30.73 -30.47 11.90
C LEU A 91 -31.20 -29.57 10.76
N THR A 92 -32.47 -29.69 10.38
CA THR A 92 -33.09 -28.93 9.29
C THR A 92 -34.20 -28.03 9.83
N ASN A 93 -34.05 -26.72 9.67
CA ASN A 93 -35.08 -25.74 10.00
C ASN A 93 -35.74 -25.21 8.73
N ASN A 94 -36.99 -25.60 8.48
CA ASN A 94 -37.83 -24.99 7.45
C ASN A 94 -38.90 -24.06 8.06
N GLY A 95 -38.99 -24.00 9.38
CA GLY A 95 -39.96 -23.23 10.16
C GLY A 95 -39.28 -22.11 10.99
N THR A 96 -39.76 -21.88 12.20
CA THR A 96 -39.24 -20.86 13.11
C THR A 96 -38.68 -21.48 14.38
N ILE A 97 -37.49 -21.08 14.77
CA ILE A 97 -36.86 -21.41 16.05
C ILE A 97 -36.72 -20.12 16.85
N ASN A 98 -37.38 -20.05 18.03
CA ASN A 98 -37.29 -18.91 18.94
C ASN A 98 -36.44 -19.30 20.15
N GLY A 99 -35.14 -19.09 20.06
CA GLY A 99 -34.17 -19.36 21.11
C GLY A 99 -32.85 -19.92 20.58
N LYS A 100 -31.98 -20.28 21.51
CA LYS A 100 -30.61 -20.74 21.23
C LYS A 100 -30.60 -22.20 20.70
N VAL A 101 -29.86 -22.41 19.64
CA VAL A 101 -29.46 -23.76 19.19
C VAL A 101 -28.05 -24.03 19.69
N ALA A 102 -27.89 -25.02 20.57
CA ALA A 102 -26.59 -25.34 21.16
C ALA A 102 -26.19 -26.80 20.89
N VAL A 103 -24.95 -26.97 20.43
CA VAL A 103 -24.25 -28.26 20.32
C VAL A 103 -22.95 -28.15 21.11
N GLU A 104 -22.85 -28.88 22.24
CA GLU A 104 -21.73 -28.68 23.15
C GLU A 104 -21.40 -29.93 23.99
N ASN A 105 -20.30 -29.88 24.74
CA ASN A 105 -20.03 -30.87 25.78
C ASN A 105 -20.88 -30.60 27.04
N SER A 106 -21.17 -31.63 27.80
CA SER A 106 -21.87 -31.50 29.09
C SER A 106 -20.94 -31.43 30.30
N SER A 107 -19.64 -31.63 30.11
CA SER A 107 -18.61 -31.55 31.15
C SER A 107 -17.35 -30.87 30.65
N GLY A 108 -16.65 -30.12 31.52
CA GLY A 108 -15.43 -29.39 31.17
C GLY A 108 -14.20 -30.26 30.83
N ASN A 109 -14.28 -31.58 30.96
CA ASN A 109 -13.21 -32.55 30.66
C ASN A 109 -13.62 -33.53 29.53
N PHE A 110 -14.37 -33.04 28.56
CA PHE A 110 -14.84 -33.84 27.45
C PHE A 110 -13.67 -34.35 26.55
N THR A 111 -13.66 -35.66 26.26
CA THR A 111 -12.66 -36.31 25.39
C THR A 111 -13.31 -37.02 24.19
N GLY A 112 -14.63 -36.98 24.09
CA GLY A 112 -15.40 -37.65 23.05
C GLY A 112 -15.46 -36.91 21.71
N THR A 113 -16.43 -37.32 20.89
CA THR A 113 -16.67 -36.71 19.59
C THR A 113 -18.14 -36.40 19.37
N ILE A 114 -18.45 -35.17 19.01
CA ILE A 114 -19.79 -34.82 18.50
C ILE A 114 -19.64 -34.56 16.99
N THR A 115 -20.47 -35.29 16.21
CA THR A 115 -20.50 -35.10 14.75
C THR A 115 -21.83 -34.49 14.35
N VAL A 116 -21.79 -33.43 13.53
CA VAL A 116 -22.94 -32.83 12.90
C VAL A 116 -22.77 -33.00 11.39
N ASN A 117 -23.48 -33.98 10.79
CA ASN A 117 -23.34 -34.19 9.36
C ASN A 117 -23.94 -33.03 8.58
N THR A 118 -25.16 -32.59 8.94
CA THR A 118 -25.79 -31.43 8.28
C THR A 118 -26.55 -30.59 9.26
N PHE A 119 -26.22 -29.28 9.25
CA PHE A 119 -27.05 -28.21 9.80
C PHE A 119 -27.54 -27.36 8.64
N GLU A 120 -28.87 -27.21 8.50
CA GLU A 120 -29.47 -26.33 7.49
C GLU A 120 -30.54 -25.42 8.09
N ASN A 121 -30.39 -24.12 8.02
CA ASN A 121 -31.42 -23.14 8.26
C ASN A 121 -31.95 -22.61 6.93
N LYS A 122 -33.23 -22.85 6.65
CA LYS A 122 -33.93 -22.41 5.43
C LYS A 122 -34.96 -21.32 5.70
N ASN A 123 -35.26 -21.04 6.98
CA ASN A 123 -36.21 -20.00 7.35
C ASN A 123 -35.67 -19.16 8.51
N GLN A 124 -36.25 -19.14 9.68
CA GLN A 124 -35.95 -18.16 10.72
C GLN A 124 -35.45 -18.82 12.01
N ILE A 125 -34.34 -18.30 12.54
CA ILE A 125 -33.86 -18.57 13.89
C ILE A 125 -33.73 -17.22 14.61
N ASN A 126 -34.62 -17.00 15.60
CA ASN A 126 -34.59 -15.85 16.51
C ASN A 126 -33.77 -16.22 17.75
N GLY A 127 -32.48 -16.29 17.61
CA GLY A 127 -31.54 -16.71 18.62
C GLY A 127 -30.16 -16.95 18.01
N ASN A 128 -29.19 -17.25 18.88
CA ASN A 128 -27.86 -17.57 18.40
C ASN A 128 -27.71 -19.08 18.14
N ILE A 129 -26.74 -19.41 17.29
CA ILE A 129 -26.26 -20.78 17.12
C ILE A 129 -24.91 -20.86 17.83
N TYR A 130 -24.79 -21.80 18.74
CA TYR A 130 -23.56 -22.11 19.44
C TYR A 130 -23.18 -23.57 19.20
N MET A 131 -21.99 -23.80 18.68
CA MET A 131 -21.41 -25.13 18.54
C MET A 131 -19.99 -25.07 19.07
N GLY A 132 -19.73 -25.63 20.24
CA GLY A 132 -18.44 -25.44 20.86
C GLY A 132 -18.16 -26.33 22.06
N LEU A 133 -16.88 -26.44 22.38
CA LEU A 133 -16.37 -27.15 23.53
C LEU A 133 -15.85 -26.15 24.57
N TRP A 134 -16.30 -26.30 25.80
CA TRP A 134 -15.89 -25.45 26.91
C TRP A 134 -15.05 -26.20 27.96
N GLY A 135 -14.36 -25.48 28.81
CA GLY A 135 -13.48 -26.04 29.84
C GLY A 135 -12.16 -26.57 29.30
N ASN A 136 -11.61 -27.60 29.97
CA ASN A 136 -10.36 -28.26 29.57
C ASN A 136 -10.59 -29.43 28.59
N SER A 137 -11.60 -29.31 27.74
CA SER A 137 -12.02 -30.36 26.82
C SER A 137 -10.99 -30.66 25.76
N GLN A 138 -10.66 -31.93 25.58
CA GLN A 138 -9.73 -32.44 24.53
C GLN A 138 -10.47 -33.13 23.39
N GLY A 139 -11.79 -33.23 23.46
CA GLY A 139 -12.63 -33.81 22.44
C GLY A 139 -12.77 -32.92 21.20
N THR A 140 -13.63 -33.32 20.28
CA THR A 140 -13.86 -32.58 19.02
C THR A 140 -15.34 -32.44 18.69
N ILE A 141 -15.69 -31.33 18.04
CA ILE A 141 -16.93 -31.20 17.29
C ILE A 141 -16.56 -31.16 15.80
N ASN A 142 -17.12 -32.09 15.01
CA ASN A 142 -16.91 -32.13 13.58
C ASN A 142 -18.23 -31.82 12.86
N ILE A 143 -18.21 -30.80 11.99
CA ILE A 143 -19.37 -30.36 11.22
C ILE A 143 -19.06 -30.54 9.74
N ASP A 144 -19.75 -31.48 9.06
CA ASP A 144 -19.53 -31.69 7.62
C ASP A 144 -20.11 -30.50 6.81
N LYS A 145 -21.36 -30.13 7.12
CA LYS A 145 -22.05 -29.05 6.41
C LYS A 145 -22.82 -28.15 7.36
N PHE A 146 -22.50 -26.87 7.33
CA PHE A 146 -23.31 -25.79 7.91
C PHE A 146 -23.86 -24.94 6.77
N GLY A 147 -25.19 -24.83 6.65
CA GLY A 147 -25.89 -24.06 5.62
C GLY A 147 -26.89 -23.08 6.22
N ASN A 148 -26.89 -21.84 5.76
CA ASN A 148 -27.93 -20.87 6.05
C ASN A 148 -28.41 -20.21 4.75
N SER A 149 -29.65 -20.46 4.38
CA SER A 149 -30.35 -19.76 3.31
C SER A 149 -31.50 -18.89 3.82
N GLY A 150 -31.79 -18.98 5.11
CA GLY A 150 -32.78 -18.18 5.84
C GLY A 150 -32.14 -17.05 6.65
N THR A 151 -32.77 -16.75 7.78
CA THR A 151 -32.35 -15.68 8.70
C THR A 151 -31.91 -16.27 10.05
N ILE A 152 -30.79 -15.82 10.56
CA ILE A 152 -30.30 -16.07 11.92
C ILE A 152 -30.07 -14.71 12.56
N THR A 153 -30.78 -14.41 13.65
CA THR A 153 -30.69 -13.13 14.35
C THR A 153 -30.53 -13.38 15.83
N ALA A 154 -29.35 -13.08 16.38
CA ALA A 154 -29.14 -13.07 17.80
C ALA A 154 -29.84 -11.84 18.42
N SER A 155 -30.77 -12.07 19.36
CA SER A 155 -31.57 -11.02 19.99
C SER A 155 -30.73 -10.11 20.88
N ASN A 156 -30.99 -8.78 20.81
CA ASN A 156 -30.40 -7.78 21.70
C ASN A 156 -31.30 -7.40 22.90
N SER A 157 -32.43 -8.04 23.09
CA SER A 157 -33.39 -7.69 24.16
C SER A 157 -33.18 -8.52 25.42
N GLY A 158 -32.78 -7.88 26.51
CA GLY A 158 -32.65 -8.48 27.85
C GLY A 158 -31.22 -8.54 28.39
N THR A 159 -31.08 -9.03 29.63
CA THR A 159 -29.80 -9.25 30.32
C THR A 159 -29.10 -10.49 29.72
N ILE A 160 -28.41 -10.35 28.58
CA ILE A 160 -27.79 -11.43 27.87
C ILE A 160 -26.29 -11.36 28.08
N THR A 161 -25.62 -12.51 28.30
CA THR A 161 -24.17 -12.61 28.37
C THR A 161 -23.56 -12.27 27.00
N ALA A 162 -22.34 -11.75 26.98
CA ALA A 162 -21.66 -11.35 25.74
C ALA A 162 -21.54 -12.51 24.72
N SER A 163 -21.47 -13.75 25.18
CA SER A 163 -21.42 -14.95 24.32
C SER A 163 -22.74 -15.22 23.58
N ASP A 164 -23.87 -14.83 24.14
CA ASP A 164 -25.19 -15.14 23.58
C ASP A 164 -25.67 -14.13 22.51
N ARG A 165 -24.88 -13.10 22.25
CA ARG A 165 -25.21 -12.04 21.26
C ARG A 165 -24.60 -12.31 19.86
N LYS A 166 -23.81 -13.36 19.71
CA LYS A 166 -23.18 -13.73 18.42
C LYS A 166 -24.20 -14.43 17.54
N GLY A 167 -24.23 -14.15 16.25
CA GLY A 167 -25.16 -14.82 15.32
C GLY A 167 -24.89 -16.32 15.25
N VAL A 168 -23.69 -16.68 14.78
CA VAL A 168 -23.18 -18.05 14.79
C VAL A 168 -21.85 -18.07 15.52
N TYR A 169 -21.71 -18.94 16.51
CA TYR A 169 -20.51 -19.03 17.34
C TYR A 169 -19.97 -20.45 17.37
N PHE A 170 -18.74 -20.62 16.92
CA PHE A 170 -17.96 -21.83 17.03
C PHE A 170 -16.83 -21.65 18.04
N GLU A 171 -16.65 -22.57 18.97
CA GLU A 171 -15.68 -22.46 20.06
C GLU A 171 -14.88 -23.74 20.24
N GLY A 172 -13.62 -23.59 20.69
CA GLY A 172 -12.74 -24.72 21.03
C GLY A 172 -12.36 -25.53 19.80
N ASN A 173 -12.17 -26.82 19.98
CA ASN A 173 -11.77 -27.74 18.89
C ASN A 173 -12.97 -28.11 17.99
N THR A 174 -13.53 -27.10 17.31
CA THR A 174 -14.68 -27.27 16.41
C THR A 174 -14.21 -27.18 14.96
N ASN A 175 -14.36 -28.25 14.20
CA ASN A 175 -13.89 -28.36 12.82
C ASN A 175 -15.06 -28.39 11.85
N ILE A 176 -15.12 -27.44 10.95
CA ILE A 176 -16.19 -27.29 9.97
C ILE A 176 -15.62 -27.53 8.57
N LYS A 177 -16.14 -28.55 7.88
CA LYS A 177 -15.71 -28.82 6.52
C LYS A 177 -16.27 -27.79 5.54
N THR A 178 -17.56 -27.49 5.65
CA THR A 178 -18.21 -26.51 4.78
C THR A 178 -19.15 -25.62 5.56
N PHE A 179 -18.93 -24.31 5.48
CA PHE A 179 -19.81 -23.26 5.97
C PHE A 179 -20.34 -22.45 4.78
N ASN A 180 -21.65 -22.45 4.56
CA ASN A 180 -22.30 -21.71 3.49
C ASN A 180 -23.37 -20.78 4.04
N ASN A 181 -23.27 -19.48 3.76
CA ASN A 181 -24.33 -18.52 4.00
C ASN A 181 -24.82 -17.90 2.69
N SER A 182 -26.06 -18.15 2.33
CA SER A 182 -26.75 -17.46 1.24
C SER A 182 -27.92 -16.61 1.73
N GLY A 183 -28.18 -16.63 3.03
CA GLY A 183 -29.21 -15.84 3.70
C GLY A 183 -28.64 -14.70 4.52
N PHE A 184 -29.22 -14.45 5.68
CA PHE A 184 -28.88 -13.37 6.59
C PHE A 184 -28.44 -13.91 7.94
N ILE A 185 -27.29 -13.43 8.44
CA ILE A 185 -26.80 -13.73 9.78
C ILE A 185 -26.50 -12.41 10.49
N SER A 186 -26.99 -12.19 11.71
CA SER A 186 -26.66 -11.01 12.50
C SER A 186 -26.47 -11.31 13.98
N GLY A 187 -25.61 -10.50 14.62
CA GLY A 187 -25.30 -10.58 16.06
C GLY A 187 -24.31 -9.50 16.48
N SER A 188 -23.74 -9.60 17.67
CA SER A 188 -22.61 -8.73 18.06
C SER A 188 -21.39 -9.01 17.17
N GLN A 189 -21.10 -10.27 16.94
CA GLN A 189 -20.36 -10.77 15.79
C GLN A 189 -21.35 -11.57 14.93
N GLY A 190 -21.32 -11.34 13.61
CA GLY A 190 -22.16 -12.11 12.71
C GLY A 190 -21.80 -13.59 12.78
N VAL A 191 -20.55 -13.92 12.45
CA VAL A 191 -19.95 -15.24 12.65
C VAL A 191 -18.69 -15.09 13.49
N ASP A 192 -18.60 -15.87 14.56
CA ASP A 192 -17.46 -15.91 15.45
C ASP A 192 -16.86 -17.31 15.50
N LEU A 193 -15.57 -17.40 15.20
CA LEU A 193 -14.77 -18.60 15.32
C LEU A 193 -13.69 -18.39 16.36
N SER A 194 -13.81 -19.05 17.51
CA SER A 194 -12.87 -19.00 18.64
C SER A 194 -12.23 -20.36 18.87
N GLY A 195 -11.18 -20.67 18.12
CA GLY A 195 -10.55 -21.99 18.05
C GLY A 195 -11.13 -22.83 16.91
N GLY A 196 -10.46 -23.95 16.61
CA GLY A 196 -10.87 -24.88 15.55
C GLY A 196 -10.58 -24.40 14.12
N THR A 197 -11.22 -25.02 13.16
CA THR A 197 -10.92 -24.80 11.74
C THR A 197 -12.18 -24.80 10.88
N ILE A 198 -12.27 -23.88 9.92
CA ILE A 198 -13.21 -23.94 8.81
C ILE A 198 -12.41 -24.19 7.51
N ILE A 199 -12.66 -25.29 6.82
CA ILE A 199 -11.95 -25.60 5.56
C ILE A 199 -12.49 -24.73 4.42
N SER A 200 -13.80 -24.64 4.29
CA SER A 200 -14.44 -23.81 3.25
C SER A 200 -15.53 -22.95 3.86
N PHE A 201 -15.31 -21.64 3.82
CA PHE A 201 -16.28 -20.62 4.23
C PHE A 201 -16.75 -19.88 2.99
N SER A 202 -18.04 -19.94 2.68
CA SER A 202 -18.65 -19.20 1.56
C SER A 202 -19.79 -18.33 2.05
N ASN A 203 -19.77 -17.07 1.66
CA ASN A 203 -20.84 -16.11 1.90
C ASN A 203 -21.33 -15.52 0.58
N SER A 204 -22.55 -15.83 0.19
CA SER A 204 -23.25 -15.17 -0.93
C SER A 204 -24.43 -14.30 -0.46
N GLY A 205 -24.75 -14.37 0.82
CA GLY A 205 -25.77 -13.57 1.50
C GLY A 205 -25.19 -12.39 2.26
N SER A 206 -25.74 -12.14 3.45
CA SER A 206 -25.30 -11.04 4.32
C SER A 206 -24.93 -11.54 5.71
N ILE A 207 -23.77 -11.09 6.19
CA ILE A 207 -23.28 -11.33 7.55
C ILE A 207 -23.05 -9.98 8.21
N ASN A 208 -23.79 -9.67 9.28
CA ASN A 208 -23.73 -8.38 9.95
C ASN A 208 -23.34 -8.55 11.44
N GLY A 209 -22.34 -7.80 11.87
CA GLY A 209 -21.96 -7.69 13.28
C GLY A 209 -22.16 -6.28 13.81
N SER A 210 -22.71 -6.12 15.02
CA SER A 210 -22.66 -4.82 15.70
C SER A 210 -21.27 -4.49 16.26
N SER A 211 -20.32 -5.41 16.14
CA SER A 211 -18.89 -5.25 16.33
C SER A 211 -18.17 -5.73 15.07
N ASN A 212 -18.01 -7.04 14.87
CA ASN A 212 -17.35 -7.60 13.70
C ASN A 212 -18.31 -8.44 12.86
N GLY A 213 -18.22 -8.34 11.52
CA GLY A 213 -18.98 -9.23 10.63
C GLY A 213 -18.54 -10.68 10.81
N VAL A 214 -17.29 -10.96 10.54
CA VAL A 214 -16.61 -12.25 10.80
C VAL A 214 -15.45 -12.02 11.76
N ASN A 215 -15.44 -12.77 12.86
CA ASN A 215 -14.38 -12.78 13.86
C ASN A 215 -13.66 -14.13 13.85
N VAL A 216 -12.32 -14.12 13.75
CA VAL A 216 -11.47 -15.31 13.77
C VAL A 216 -10.44 -15.15 14.88
N SER A 217 -10.66 -15.83 16.01
CA SER A 217 -9.80 -15.73 17.20
C SER A 217 -9.15 -17.07 17.49
N TRP A 218 -7.81 -17.13 17.43
CA TRP A 218 -7.03 -18.35 17.69
C TRP A 218 -7.50 -19.56 16.87
N ALA A 219 -7.99 -19.31 15.67
CA ALA A 219 -8.66 -20.26 14.79
C ALA A 219 -8.11 -20.16 13.37
N THR A 220 -8.47 -21.12 12.52
CA THR A 220 -8.06 -21.13 11.11
C THR A 220 -9.27 -21.18 10.18
N ILE A 221 -9.27 -20.32 9.16
CA ILE A 221 -10.11 -20.50 7.98
C ILE A 221 -9.18 -20.79 6.81
N GLU A 222 -9.32 -21.95 6.17
CA GLU A 222 -8.47 -22.27 5.03
C GLU A 222 -8.86 -21.45 3.79
N ASN A 223 -10.15 -21.42 3.47
CA ASN A 223 -10.66 -20.66 2.33
C ASN A 223 -11.90 -19.86 2.72
N LEU A 224 -11.79 -18.54 2.71
CA LEU A 224 -12.91 -17.62 2.89
C LEU A 224 -13.26 -17.01 1.53
N ASN A 225 -14.44 -17.32 1.01
CA ASN A 225 -14.96 -16.76 -0.23
C ASN A 225 -16.19 -15.89 0.04
N ASN A 226 -16.07 -14.58 -0.18
CA ASN A 226 -17.17 -13.63 -0.04
C ASN A 226 -17.66 -13.14 -1.40
N LEU A 227 -18.87 -13.55 -1.75
CA LEU A 227 -19.61 -13.07 -2.93
C LEU A 227 -20.71 -12.08 -2.54
N GLY A 228 -21.11 -12.08 -1.27
CA GLY A 228 -22.16 -11.23 -0.72
C GLY A 228 -21.60 -10.07 0.10
N THR A 229 -22.22 -9.79 1.24
CA THR A 229 -21.80 -8.71 2.14
C THR A 229 -21.34 -9.25 3.49
N ILE A 230 -20.19 -8.78 3.95
CA ILE A 230 -19.73 -8.95 5.32
C ILE A 230 -19.58 -7.54 5.90
N ASN A 231 -20.36 -7.22 6.92
CA ASN A 231 -20.39 -5.89 7.55
C ASN A 231 -20.18 -5.99 9.06
N GLY A 232 -19.37 -5.11 9.60
CA GLY A 232 -19.22 -4.92 11.03
C GLY A 232 -19.24 -3.44 11.39
N SER A 233 -19.58 -3.06 12.62
CA SER A 233 -19.38 -1.67 13.02
C SER A 233 -17.91 -1.36 13.29
N SER A 234 -17.12 -2.29 13.86
CA SER A 234 -15.67 -2.12 14.04
C SER A 234 -14.87 -2.69 12.90
N SER A 235 -15.17 -3.91 12.45
CA SER A 235 -14.48 -4.53 11.32
C SER A 235 -15.41 -5.44 10.53
N GLY A 236 -15.26 -5.43 9.19
CA GLY A 236 -15.91 -6.43 8.36
C GLY A 236 -15.38 -7.83 8.69
N VAL A 237 -14.08 -8.02 8.54
CA VAL A 237 -13.36 -9.24 8.94
C VAL A 237 -12.28 -8.86 9.96
N PHE A 238 -12.33 -9.49 11.13
CA PHE A 238 -11.37 -9.30 12.21
C PHE A 238 -10.67 -10.63 12.52
N VAL A 239 -9.34 -10.63 12.54
CA VAL A 239 -8.53 -11.81 12.84
C VAL A 239 -7.59 -11.47 14.00
N ALA A 240 -7.68 -12.23 15.09
CA ALA A 240 -6.89 -12.02 16.30
C ALA A 240 -6.24 -13.34 16.76
N GLY A 241 -4.93 -13.48 16.59
CA GLY A 241 -4.19 -14.71 16.91
C GLY A 241 -4.56 -15.91 16.00
N GLY A 242 -5.38 -15.68 14.99
CA GLY A 242 -5.84 -16.70 14.04
C GLY A 242 -5.18 -16.58 12.66
N ASN A 243 -5.59 -17.46 11.76
CA ASN A 243 -5.07 -17.50 10.39
C ASN A 243 -6.19 -17.66 9.36
N ILE A 244 -6.11 -16.92 8.26
CA ILE A 244 -6.87 -17.19 7.05
C ILE A 244 -5.86 -17.50 5.94
N LYS A 245 -5.88 -18.72 5.38
CA LYS A 245 -4.93 -19.07 4.32
C LYS A 245 -5.26 -18.35 3.01
N THR A 246 -6.53 -18.36 2.61
CA THR A 246 -6.96 -17.64 1.40
C THR A 246 -8.27 -16.91 1.66
N LEU A 247 -8.28 -15.61 1.37
CA LEU A 247 -9.47 -14.76 1.36
C LEU A 247 -9.73 -14.28 -0.06
N VAL A 248 -10.86 -14.66 -0.63
CA VAL A 248 -11.33 -14.15 -1.92
C VAL A 248 -12.56 -13.28 -1.69
N ASN A 249 -12.46 -12.00 -2.05
CA ASN A 249 -13.57 -11.08 -1.98
C ASN A 249 -14.01 -10.64 -3.37
N SER A 250 -15.20 -11.05 -3.78
CA SER A 250 -15.87 -10.59 -5.01
C SER A 250 -17.11 -9.77 -4.70
N GLY A 251 -17.54 -9.76 -3.45
CA GLY A 251 -18.65 -8.97 -2.93
C GLY A 251 -18.16 -7.72 -2.17
N MET A 252 -18.75 -7.48 -1.02
CA MET A 252 -18.44 -6.33 -0.17
C MET A 252 -17.98 -6.75 1.23
N ILE A 253 -16.86 -6.23 1.68
CA ILE A 253 -16.42 -6.28 3.08
C ILE A 253 -16.37 -4.84 3.57
N THR A 254 -17.14 -4.49 4.59
CA THR A 254 -17.31 -3.08 4.98
C THR A 254 -17.40 -2.90 6.48
N THR A 255 -17.11 -1.67 6.93
CA THR A 255 -17.42 -1.21 8.28
C THR A 255 -18.04 0.18 8.24
N THR A 256 -18.96 0.42 9.17
CA THR A 256 -19.65 1.71 9.31
C THR A 256 -19.02 2.59 10.39
N SER A 257 -18.07 2.08 11.18
CA SER A 257 -17.44 2.84 12.25
C SER A 257 -16.64 4.03 11.71
N GLU A 258 -16.79 5.15 12.40
CA GLU A 258 -15.90 6.32 12.27
C GLU A 258 -14.79 6.29 13.35
N ASP A 259 -14.75 5.25 14.19
CA ASP A 259 -13.75 5.10 15.24
C ASP A 259 -12.35 4.91 14.62
N THR A 260 -11.36 5.48 15.31
CA THR A 260 -9.94 5.47 14.87
C THR A 260 -9.34 4.07 14.69
N PHE A 261 -10.04 3.02 15.08
CA PHE A 261 -9.56 1.63 15.00
C PHE A 261 -10.37 0.74 14.05
N GLY A 262 -11.40 1.26 13.38
CA GLY A 262 -12.24 0.49 12.45
C GLY A 262 -11.54 0.22 11.12
N ALA A 263 -11.65 -1.02 10.62
CA ALA A 263 -11.13 -1.39 9.31
C ALA A 263 -12.02 -2.40 8.59
N GLY A 264 -12.05 -2.33 7.25
CA GLY A 264 -12.74 -3.36 6.46
C GLY A 264 -12.19 -4.75 6.80
N ILE A 265 -10.86 -4.91 6.77
CA ILE A 265 -10.14 -6.11 7.26
C ILE A 265 -9.10 -5.68 8.28
N LYS A 266 -9.10 -6.30 9.47
CA LYS A 266 -8.17 -5.98 10.55
C LYS A 266 -7.46 -7.21 11.11
N LEU A 267 -6.14 -7.10 11.32
CA LEU A 267 -5.31 -8.12 11.95
C LEU A 267 -4.73 -7.65 13.27
N GLU A 268 -4.83 -8.50 14.30
CA GLU A 268 -4.25 -8.30 15.63
C GLU A 268 -3.67 -9.59 16.21
N ASN A 269 -2.90 -9.48 17.29
CA ASN A 269 -2.41 -10.60 18.09
C ASN A 269 -1.61 -11.66 17.31
N GLY A 270 -0.73 -11.23 16.39
CA GLY A 270 0.13 -12.12 15.63
C GLY A 270 -0.60 -12.91 14.53
N SER A 271 -1.75 -12.43 14.10
CA SER A 271 -2.56 -13.11 13.07
C SER A 271 -2.01 -12.95 11.66
N THR A 272 -2.45 -13.82 10.76
CA THR A 272 -2.02 -13.81 9.37
C THR A 272 -3.19 -14.03 8.41
N ILE A 273 -3.18 -13.30 7.29
CA ILE A 273 -3.90 -13.70 6.09
C ILE A 273 -2.84 -13.93 5.00
N GLU A 274 -2.70 -15.19 4.56
CA GLU A 274 -1.58 -15.55 3.67
C GLU A 274 -1.80 -15.05 2.24
N ASN A 275 -3.01 -15.19 1.71
CA ASN A 275 -3.36 -14.75 0.36
C ASN A 275 -4.70 -14.02 0.35
N ILE A 276 -4.70 -12.82 -0.23
CA ILE A 276 -5.92 -12.02 -0.41
C ILE A 276 -6.09 -11.74 -1.90
N ILE A 277 -7.26 -12.08 -2.43
CA ILE A 277 -7.66 -11.74 -3.80
C ILE A 277 -8.91 -10.89 -3.73
N ASN A 278 -8.80 -9.62 -4.10
CA ASN A 278 -9.93 -8.69 -4.10
C ASN A 278 -10.34 -8.32 -5.52
N THR A 279 -11.54 -8.72 -5.91
CA THR A 279 -12.24 -8.32 -7.15
C THR A 279 -13.51 -7.53 -6.86
N GLY A 280 -13.89 -7.42 -5.57
CA GLY A 280 -15.02 -6.68 -5.04
C GLY A 280 -14.59 -5.40 -4.34
N THR A 281 -15.30 -5.06 -3.28
CA THR A 281 -15.02 -3.85 -2.51
C THR A 281 -14.66 -4.20 -1.06
N ILE A 282 -13.58 -3.62 -0.58
CA ILE A 282 -13.22 -3.57 0.84
C ILE A 282 -13.22 -2.10 1.23
N GLN A 283 -14.10 -1.69 2.14
CA GLN A 283 -14.22 -0.27 2.47
C GLN A 283 -14.44 -0.01 3.95
N SER A 284 -14.02 1.19 4.37
CA SER A 284 -14.18 1.67 5.75
C SER A 284 -14.24 3.19 5.78
N ASN A 285 -14.98 3.72 6.77
CA ASN A 285 -14.93 5.15 7.10
C ASN A 285 -13.61 5.55 7.78
N ASN A 286 -12.71 4.59 8.05
CA ASN A 286 -11.38 4.87 8.58
C ASN A 286 -10.30 4.15 7.77
N LEU A 287 -10.01 2.87 8.03
CA LEU A 287 -8.95 2.11 7.36
C LEU A 287 -9.56 1.03 6.44
N GLY A 288 -9.19 1.01 5.16
CA GLY A 288 -9.64 -0.06 4.26
C GLY A 288 -9.16 -1.42 4.75
N MET A 289 -7.85 -1.57 4.94
CA MET A 289 -7.21 -2.72 5.56
C MET A 289 -6.16 -2.25 6.57
N ALA A 290 -6.06 -2.95 7.71
CA ALA A 290 -5.11 -2.63 8.76
C ALA A 290 -4.46 -3.88 9.36
N VAL A 291 -3.15 -3.84 9.56
CA VAL A 291 -2.42 -4.80 10.37
C VAL A 291 -1.79 -4.06 11.55
N SER A 292 -2.32 -4.31 12.75
CA SER A 292 -1.82 -3.72 14.00
C SER A 292 -0.83 -4.64 14.70
N TRP A 293 -1.00 -5.96 14.57
CA TRP A 293 -0.05 -6.99 14.99
C TRP A 293 -0.30 -8.26 14.19
N GLY A 294 0.56 -8.52 13.20
CA GLY A 294 0.41 -9.68 12.31
C GLY A 294 1.04 -9.45 10.93
N LYS A 295 0.50 -10.18 9.96
CA LYS A 295 1.00 -10.14 8.58
C LYS A 295 -0.12 -10.29 7.56
N PHE A 296 -0.19 -9.37 6.62
CA PHE A 296 -0.78 -9.65 5.31
C PHE A 296 0.30 -10.30 4.42
N GLY A 297 0.01 -11.45 3.86
CA GLY A 297 0.87 -12.09 2.87
C GLY A 297 0.72 -11.45 1.50
N THR A 298 0.39 -12.22 0.48
CA THR A 298 0.17 -11.68 -0.87
C THR A 298 -1.21 -11.05 -1.00
N LEU A 299 -1.25 -9.80 -1.45
CA LEU A 299 -2.49 -9.08 -1.78
C LEU A 299 -2.56 -8.82 -3.29
N THR A 300 -3.59 -9.36 -3.94
CA THR A 300 -3.88 -9.14 -5.36
C THR A 300 -5.20 -8.41 -5.51
N ILE A 301 -5.18 -7.25 -6.15
CA ILE A 301 -6.36 -6.46 -6.51
C ILE A 301 -6.50 -6.48 -8.03
N LYS A 302 -7.62 -6.96 -8.53
CA LYS A 302 -7.85 -7.13 -9.98
C LYS A 302 -9.32 -7.07 -10.35
N ASN A 303 -9.61 -7.00 -11.64
CA ASN A 303 -10.98 -7.02 -12.20
C ASN A 303 -11.91 -5.97 -11.55
N GLY A 304 -11.41 -4.75 -11.37
CA GLY A 304 -12.15 -3.66 -10.74
C GLY A 304 -12.32 -3.83 -9.22
N GLY A 305 -11.44 -4.57 -8.55
CA GLY A 305 -11.40 -4.64 -7.10
C GLY A 305 -10.98 -3.30 -6.48
N VAL A 306 -11.63 -2.88 -5.41
CA VAL A 306 -11.35 -1.61 -4.74
C VAL A 306 -11.09 -1.84 -3.26
N ILE A 307 -10.08 -1.15 -2.74
CA ILE A 307 -9.87 -0.96 -1.31
C ILE A 307 -9.97 0.54 -1.02
N TYR A 308 -10.89 0.92 -0.14
CA TYR A 308 -11.08 2.31 0.27
C TYR A 308 -11.04 2.44 1.79
N GLY A 309 -10.29 3.42 2.26
CA GLY A 309 -10.32 3.87 3.65
C GLY A 309 -10.19 5.38 3.71
N LYS A 310 -11.04 6.05 4.50
CA LYS A 310 -11.00 7.52 4.61
C LYS A 310 -9.65 8.02 5.11
N THR A 311 -9.08 7.37 6.14
CA THR A 311 -7.76 7.71 6.69
C THR A 311 -6.62 7.07 5.91
N ALA A 312 -6.74 5.79 5.57
CA ALA A 312 -5.81 5.10 4.70
C ALA A 312 -6.49 3.93 4.00
N GLY A 313 -6.11 3.69 2.74
CA GLY A 313 -6.54 2.48 2.03
C GLY A 313 -5.96 1.25 2.70
N ILE A 314 -4.64 1.23 2.91
CA ILE A 314 -3.93 0.19 3.67
C ILE A 314 -3.00 0.85 4.68
N THR A 315 -3.07 0.39 5.95
CA THR A 315 -2.12 0.74 7.00
C THR A 315 -1.38 -0.50 7.48
N VAL A 316 -0.06 -0.45 7.41
CA VAL A 316 0.82 -1.45 8.02
C VAL A 316 1.39 -0.84 9.29
N GLY A 317 0.90 -1.29 10.44
CA GLY A 317 1.26 -0.76 11.75
C GLY A 317 2.73 -1.00 12.10
N GLN A 318 3.17 -0.41 13.19
CA GLN A 318 4.56 -0.48 13.63
C GLN A 318 5.06 -1.93 13.74
N TRP A 319 6.19 -2.22 13.10
CA TRP A 319 6.87 -3.53 13.09
C TRP A 319 6.06 -4.67 12.44
N GLN A 320 5.02 -4.34 11.66
CA GLN A 320 4.17 -5.32 11.00
C GLN A 320 4.56 -5.49 9.52
N THR A 321 3.92 -6.45 8.85
CA THR A 321 4.31 -6.82 7.49
C THR A 321 3.13 -6.83 6.52
N LEU A 322 3.33 -6.20 5.37
CA LEU A 322 2.62 -6.45 4.13
C LEU A 322 3.56 -7.21 3.19
N GLY A 323 3.19 -8.36 2.70
CA GLY A 323 3.97 -9.09 1.70
C GLY A 323 3.95 -8.40 0.34
N ASP A 324 3.74 -9.20 -0.70
CA ASP A 324 3.66 -8.67 -2.06
C ASP A 324 2.29 -8.03 -2.33
N LEU A 325 2.30 -6.87 -2.96
CA LEU A 325 1.11 -6.18 -3.44
C LEU A 325 1.10 -6.14 -4.97
N TYR A 326 0.04 -6.67 -5.56
CA TYR A 326 -0.20 -6.65 -7.00
C TYR A 326 -1.53 -5.96 -7.31
N ILE A 327 -1.50 -4.91 -8.14
CA ILE A 327 -2.70 -4.22 -8.62
C ILE A 327 -2.73 -4.31 -10.15
N ASP A 328 -3.71 -5.03 -10.68
CA ASP A 328 -3.96 -5.12 -12.12
C ASP A 328 -5.22 -4.34 -12.47
N GLY A 329 -5.04 -3.25 -13.20
CA GLY A 329 -6.13 -2.34 -13.58
C GLY A 329 -7.06 -2.90 -14.65
N THR A 330 -6.69 -4.02 -15.30
CA THR A 330 -7.60 -4.67 -16.25
C THR A 330 -8.93 -4.97 -15.59
N SER A 331 -10.01 -4.45 -16.13
CA SER A 331 -11.34 -4.64 -15.58
C SER A 331 -12.30 -5.13 -16.66
N SER A 332 -13.08 -6.15 -16.32
CA SER A 332 -14.22 -6.60 -17.13
C SER A 332 -15.56 -6.02 -16.64
N LYS A 333 -15.54 -5.15 -15.62
CA LYS A 333 -16.74 -4.53 -15.08
C LYS A 333 -17.34 -3.52 -16.07
N LYS A 334 -18.63 -3.59 -16.29
CA LYS A 334 -19.36 -2.72 -17.23
C LYS A 334 -19.40 -1.25 -16.78
N ASP A 335 -19.24 -0.97 -15.49
CA ASP A 335 -19.20 0.37 -14.91
C ASP A 335 -17.84 1.08 -15.05
N GLY A 336 -16.84 0.40 -15.63
CA GLY A 336 -15.51 0.94 -15.81
C GLY A 336 -14.69 1.10 -14.52
N THR A 337 -15.11 0.47 -13.41
CA THR A 337 -14.37 0.53 -12.14
C THR A 337 -12.96 -0.01 -12.32
N VAL A 338 -11.97 0.79 -12.00
CA VAL A 338 -10.55 0.44 -12.08
C VAL A 338 -10.08 -0.15 -10.75
N SER A 339 -9.27 -1.20 -10.84
CA SER A 339 -8.67 -1.81 -9.66
C SER A 339 -7.75 -0.84 -8.93
N GLY A 340 -7.90 -0.72 -7.62
CA GLY A 340 -7.04 0.21 -6.92
C GLY A 340 -7.27 0.32 -5.41
N ILE A 341 -6.40 1.15 -4.83
CA ILE A 341 -6.42 1.56 -3.43
C ILE A 341 -6.65 3.06 -3.39
N TYR A 342 -7.65 3.49 -2.64
CA TYR A 342 -8.07 4.88 -2.59
C TYR A 342 -8.24 5.36 -1.15
N SER A 343 -7.89 6.61 -0.89
CA SER A 343 -8.05 7.21 0.43
C SER A 343 -8.16 8.74 0.36
N ASP A 344 -8.82 9.31 1.37
CA ASP A 344 -8.84 10.76 1.56
C ASP A 344 -7.51 11.29 2.14
N ASN A 345 -6.67 10.43 2.72
CA ASN A 345 -5.35 10.83 3.21
C ASN A 345 -4.23 10.01 2.56
N TYR A 346 -4.05 8.73 2.94
CA TYR A 346 -2.94 7.89 2.48
C TYR A 346 -3.46 6.69 1.68
N GLY A 347 -3.02 6.53 0.45
CA GLY A 347 -3.32 5.30 -0.29
C GLY A 347 -2.78 4.09 0.46
N ILE A 348 -1.47 4.08 0.70
CA ILE A 348 -0.77 3.09 1.55
C ILE A 348 0.09 3.84 2.56
N SER A 349 0.04 3.45 3.84
CA SER A 349 0.92 3.93 4.90
C SER A 349 1.67 2.78 5.54
N LEU A 350 2.99 2.78 5.39
CA LEU A 350 3.91 1.91 6.10
C LEU A 350 4.46 2.68 7.30
N GLU A 351 4.04 2.27 8.50
CA GLU A 351 4.38 2.93 9.75
C GLU A 351 5.76 2.50 10.27
N THR A 352 6.24 3.14 11.32
CA THR A 352 7.58 2.96 11.91
C THR A 352 8.01 1.48 11.98
N GLY A 353 9.12 1.14 11.34
CA GLY A 353 9.69 -0.20 11.36
C GLY A 353 8.87 -1.29 10.65
N SER A 354 7.75 -0.93 10.01
CA SER A 354 6.97 -1.88 9.23
C SER A 354 7.69 -2.29 7.95
N SER A 355 7.23 -3.38 7.33
CA SER A 355 7.84 -3.88 6.11
C SER A 355 6.83 -4.23 5.03
N SER A 356 7.24 -4.06 3.78
CA SER A 356 6.58 -4.62 2.61
C SER A 356 7.62 -5.29 1.72
N GLN A 357 7.20 -6.28 0.91
CA GLN A 357 8.14 -6.98 0.03
C GLN A 357 8.18 -6.36 -1.36
N LYS A 358 7.08 -6.31 -2.07
CA LYS A 358 6.98 -5.78 -3.43
C LYS A 358 5.70 -4.98 -3.61
N ILE A 359 5.76 -3.94 -4.41
CA ILE A 359 4.57 -3.19 -4.87
C ILE A 359 4.61 -3.16 -6.40
N GLU A 360 3.60 -3.75 -7.05
CA GLU A 360 3.49 -3.78 -8.50
C GLU A 360 2.11 -3.32 -8.96
N LEU A 361 2.09 -2.28 -9.79
CA LEU A 361 0.91 -1.78 -10.49
C LEU A 361 1.07 -2.02 -11.98
N LYS A 362 0.03 -2.52 -12.63
CA LYS A 362 0.02 -2.71 -14.07
C LYS A 362 -1.35 -2.47 -14.68
N ASN A 363 -1.36 -2.23 -16.01
CA ASN A 363 -2.57 -2.18 -16.83
C ASN A 363 -3.64 -1.21 -16.31
N GLY A 364 -3.22 -0.04 -15.82
CA GLY A 364 -4.13 0.96 -15.27
C GLY A 364 -4.44 0.83 -13.78
N GLY A 365 -3.68 0.04 -13.01
CA GLY A 365 -3.83 -0.04 -11.54
C GLY A 365 -3.57 1.28 -10.83
N ILE A 366 -4.32 1.60 -9.79
CA ILE A 366 -4.28 2.92 -9.13
C ILE A 366 -3.99 2.78 -7.63
N ILE A 367 -3.09 3.63 -7.12
CA ILE A 367 -2.98 3.96 -5.70
C ILE A 367 -3.13 5.46 -5.55
N LYS A 368 -4.13 5.90 -4.77
CA LYS A 368 -4.45 7.31 -4.59
C LYS A 368 -4.67 7.68 -3.14
N GLY A 369 -4.01 8.75 -2.71
CA GLY A 369 -4.25 9.40 -1.43
C GLY A 369 -4.22 10.92 -1.57
N ASN A 370 -5.11 11.65 -0.88
CA ASN A 370 -5.13 13.11 -0.96
C ASN A 370 -3.98 13.78 -0.19
N ILE A 371 -3.22 13.01 0.60
CA ILE A 371 -1.92 13.45 1.15
C ILE A 371 -0.83 12.76 0.35
N HIS A 372 -0.60 11.46 0.59
CA HIS A 372 0.38 10.68 -0.14
C HIS A 372 -0.27 9.48 -0.83
N GLY A 373 0.17 9.15 -2.03
CA GLY A 373 -0.21 7.90 -2.67
C GLY A 373 0.35 6.71 -1.87
N ILE A 374 1.67 6.66 -1.73
CA ILE A 374 2.40 5.68 -0.92
C ILE A 374 3.29 6.45 0.06
N ARG A 375 3.31 6.03 1.33
CA ARG A 375 4.13 6.63 2.38
C ARG A 375 4.88 5.57 3.18
N LEU A 376 6.19 5.77 3.34
CA LEU A 376 7.06 5.04 4.25
C LEU A 376 7.59 6.03 5.29
N ILE A 377 7.53 5.69 6.59
CA ILE A 377 8.05 6.57 7.65
C ILE A 377 8.96 5.84 8.64
N ASN A 378 9.93 6.56 9.19
CA ASN A 378 10.68 6.15 10.37
C ASN A 378 11.14 4.69 10.34
N SER A 379 12.06 4.34 9.46
CA SER A 379 12.62 2.98 9.31
C SER A 379 11.63 1.93 8.76
N ALA A 380 10.49 2.34 8.20
CA ALA A 380 9.68 1.44 7.39
C ALA A 380 10.48 0.95 6.17
N SER A 381 10.26 -0.27 5.71
CA SER A 381 11.05 -0.84 4.62
C SER A 381 10.20 -1.42 3.49
N LEU A 382 10.66 -1.22 2.26
CA LEU A 382 10.26 -1.98 1.08
C LEU A 382 11.49 -2.77 0.62
N SER A 383 11.51 -4.08 0.87
CA SER A 383 12.68 -4.92 0.60
C SER A 383 12.86 -5.31 -0.87
N GLY A 384 11.79 -5.31 -1.65
CA GLY A 384 11.80 -5.57 -3.08
C GLY A 384 11.60 -4.31 -3.90
N GLU A 385 11.18 -4.51 -5.15
CA GLU A 385 10.99 -3.44 -6.13
C GLU A 385 9.61 -2.79 -6.02
N MET A 386 9.55 -1.51 -6.39
CA MET A 386 8.32 -0.81 -6.70
C MET A 386 8.23 -0.62 -8.20
N ILE A 387 7.25 -1.28 -8.84
CA ILE A 387 7.08 -1.26 -10.28
C ILE A 387 5.70 -0.71 -10.64
N LEU A 388 5.69 0.35 -11.45
CA LEU A 388 4.50 0.86 -12.10
C LEU A 388 4.66 0.67 -13.60
N SER A 389 3.74 -0.05 -14.24
CA SER A 389 3.83 -0.34 -15.67
C SER A 389 2.48 -0.31 -16.37
N GLY A 390 2.50 0.07 -17.63
CA GLY A 390 1.32 0.10 -18.49
C GLY A 390 0.51 1.37 -18.40
N GLU A 391 -0.10 1.74 -19.51
CA GLU A 391 -0.92 2.94 -19.66
C GLU A 391 -2.03 3.01 -18.60
N GLY A 392 -2.20 4.18 -17.98
CA GLY A 392 -3.18 4.43 -16.94
C GLY A 392 -2.79 3.93 -15.55
N SER A 393 -1.72 3.13 -15.40
CA SER A 393 -1.19 2.78 -14.06
C SER A 393 -0.64 4.02 -13.39
N ARG A 394 -1.07 4.28 -12.13
CA ARG A 394 -0.65 5.52 -11.49
C ARG A 394 -0.63 5.48 -9.98
N VAL A 395 0.27 6.27 -9.41
CA VAL A 395 0.30 6.64 -8.00
C VAL A 395 0.06 8.14 -7.90
N GLU A 396 -1.01 8.50 -7.19
CA GLU A 396 -1.44 9.89 -7.03
C GLU A 396 -1.32 10.32 -5.57
N GLY A 397 -0.56 11.39 -5.33
CA GLY A 397 -0.57 12.15 -4.09
C GLY A 397 -1.37 13.46 -4.27
N GLY A 398 -1.80 14.03 -3.16
CA GLY A 398 -2.40 15.34 -3.15
C GLY A 398 -1.42 16.40 -2.64
N ARG A 399 -1.66 16.91 -1.43
CA ARG A 399 -0.81 17.94 -0.80
C ARG A 399 0.56 17.44 -0.32
N GLY A 400 0.80 16.16 -0.31
CA GLY A 400 2.11 15.52 -0.12
C GLY A 400 2.58 14.88 -1.42
N ALA A 401 3.50 13.94 -1.38
CA ALA A 401 4.08 13.31 -2.55
C ALA A 401 3.23 12.16 -3.14
N GLY A 402 3.44 11.85 -4.41
CA GLY A 402 2.96 10.58 -4.98
C GLY A 402 3.56 9.41 -4.22
N ILE A 403 4.88 9.34 -4.17
CA ILE A 403 5.65 8.37 -3.38
C ILE A 403 6.49 9.16 -2.36
N SER A 404 6.27 8.92 -1.07
CA SER A 404 7.00 9.55 0.05
C SER A 404 7.79 8.50 0.83
N ASN A 405 9.09 8.69 0.91
CA ASN A 405 10.01 7.93 1.77
C ASN A 405 10.62 8.88 2.81
N ASP A 406 10.01 8.92 3.98
CA ASP A 406 10.34 9.84 5.08
C ASP A 406 11.05 9.07 6.20
N GLY A 407 12.36 8.95 6.09
CA GLY A 407 13.17 8.14 7.01
C GLY A 407 13.03 6.63 6.83
N GLY A 408 12.38 6.16 5.78
CA GLY A 408 12.23 4.76 5.45
C GLY A 408 13.33 4.23 4.52
N LYS A 409 13.26 2.95 4.18
CA LYS A 409 14.21 2.28 3.30
C LYS A 409 13.53 1.56 2.15
N ILE A 410 13.82 1.95 0.93
CA ILE A 410 13.46 1.23 -0.29
C ILE A 410 14.73 0.52 -0.78
N GLU A 411 14.80 -0.82 -0.58
CA GLU A 411 16.00 -1.60 -0.90
C GLU A 411 16.10 -1.92 -2.39
N GLY A 412 14.96 -2.14 -3.05
CA GLY A 412 14.87 -2.31 -4.49
C GLY A 412 14.87 -0.98 -5.24
N SER A 413 14.65 -1.05 -6.55
CA SER A 413 14.46 0.11 -7.41
C SER A 413 13.02 0.62 -7.39
N ILE A 414 12.85 1.90 -7.74
CA ILE A 414 11.57 2.46 -8.16
C ILE A 414 11.60 2.52 -9.69
N THR A 415 10.73 1.75 -10.34
CA THR A 415 10.63 1.67 -11.79
C THR A 415 9.25 2.10 -12.26
N ILE A 416 9.18 3.16 -13.05
CA ILE A 416 7.96 3.67 -13.67
C ILE A 416 8.15 3.53 -15.18
N LYS A 417 7.24 2.81 -15.85
CA LYS A 417 7.44 2.49 -17.27
C LYS A 417 6.15 2.25 -18.06
N ASP A 418 6.32 2.20 -19.37
CA ASP A 418 5.29 1.75 -20.32
C ASP A 418 3.97 2.56 -20.20
N GLY A 419 4.06 3.89 -20.05
CA GLY A 419 2.90 4.79 -19.95
C GLY A 419 2.34 4.98 -18.55
N ALA A 420 3.02 4.49 -17.50
CA ALA A 420 2.62 4.72 -16.13
C ALA A 420 2.94 6.16 -15.67
N THR A 421 2.23 6.63 -14.64
CA THR A 421 2.38 7.99 -14.12
C THR A 421 2.53 8.02 -12.60
N VAL A 422 3.41 8.88 -12.08
CA VAL A 422 3.42 9.28 -10.67
C VAL A 422 3.19 10.79 -10.61
N THR A 423 2.22 11.22 -9.82
CA THR A 423 1.82 12.63 -9.74
C THR A 423 1.47 13.04 -8.32
N ALA A 424 1.57 14.33 -8.05
CA ALA A 424 1.03 14.95 -6.84
C ALA A 424 0.70 16.42 -7.08
N THR A 425 -0.38 16.91 -6.49
CA THR A 425 -0.77 18.34 -6.60
C THR A 425 0.22 19.27 -5.91
N SER A 426 1.05 18.75 -4.99
CA SER A 426 2.17 19.47 -4.36
C SER A 426 3.37 19.66 -5.28
N ASN A 427 3.35 19.13 -6.50
CA ASN A 427 4.49 19.08 -7.42
C ASN A 427 5.66 18.20 -6.92
N GLN A 428 5.38 17.19 -6.07
CA GLN A 428 6.35 16.23 -5.57
C GLN A 428 5.95 14.81 -6.03
N ALA A 429 6.44 14.38 -7.18
CA ALA A 429 6.14 13.02 -7.66
C ALA A 429 6.79 11.98 -6.73
N ILE A 430 8.08 12.13 -6.44
CA ILE A 430 8.84 11.25 -5.53
C ILE A 430 9.57 12.16 -4.51
N SER A 431 9.40 11.88 -3.22
CA SER A 431 10.12 12.56 -2.13
C SER A 431 10.84 11.54 -1.26
N ASN A 432 12.15 11.71 -1.12
CA ASN A 432 13.03 10.97 -0.24
C ASN A 432 13.65 11.95 0.75
N SER A 433 13.32 11.83 2.04
CA SER A 433 13.66 12.83 3.08
C SER A 433 13.99 12.16 4.42
N ASP A 434 14.40 12.94 5.41
CA ASP A 434 14.65 12.54 6.80
C ASP A 434 15.51 11.26 6.96
N SER A 435 16.64 11.20 6.27
CA SER A 435 17.50 10.00 6.22
C SER A 435 16.91 8.80 5.47
N GLY A 436 15.89 9.03 4.67
CA GLY A 436 15.31 8.02 3.78
C GLY A 436 16.36 7.47 2.79
N SER A 437 16.25 6.19 2.45
CA SER A 437 17.17 5.55 1.52
C SER A 437 16.43 4.85 0.38
N ILE A 438 16.86 5.11 -0.86
CA ILE A 438 16.46 4.37 -2.05
C ILE A 438 17.71 3.71 -2.62
N THR A 439 17.92 2.43 -2.33
CA THR A 439 19.19 1.76 -2.63
C THR A 439 19.33 1.39 -4.11
N GLY A 440 18.25 0.96 -4.76
CA GLY A 440 18.25 0.44 -6.12
C GLY A 440 18.12 1.49 -7.23
N GLY A 441 18.04 2.78 -6.88
CA GLY A 441 17.89 3.86 -7.86
C GLY A 441 16.45 4.08 -8.37
N ILE A 442 16.33 4.99 -9.33
CA ILE A 442 15.02 5.37 -9.92
C ILE A 442 15.13 5.28 -11.44
N THR A 443 14.20 4.56 -12.06
CA THR A 443 14.12 4.45 -13.54
C THR A 443 12.74 4.92 -14.00
N VAL A 444 12.71 5.85 -14.93
CA VAL A 444 11.52 6.32 -15.63
C VAL A 444 11.71 6.05 -17.12
N SER A 445 10.97 5.10 -17.69
CA SER A 445 11.23 4.66 -19.07
C SER A 445 9.97 4.42 -19.90
N GLY A 446 10.09 4.60 -21.19
CA GLY A 446 9.05 4.34 -22.18
C GLY A 446 8.20 5.55 -22.55
N GLU A 447 7.71 5.53 -23.79
CA GLU A 447 6.81 6.58 -24.30
C GLU A 447 5.56 6.73 -23.43
N ASN A 448 5.08 7.94 -23.27
CA ASN A 448 3.93 8.32 -22.44
C ASN A 448 4.11 8.10 -20.93
N THR A 449 5.27 7.59 -20.48
CA THR A 449 5.60 7.49 -19.05
C THR A 449 5.92 8.86 -18.47
N LYS A 450 5.35 9.20 -17.30
CA LYS A 450 5.49 10.52 -16.72
C LYS A 450 5.73 10.51 -15.21
N LEU A 451 6.60 11.41 -14.77
CA LEU A 451 6.56 11.97 -13.44
C LEU A 451 6.02 13.40 -13.55
N GLU A 452 4.85 13.66 -13.03
CA GLU A 452 4.26 15.01 -12.97
C GLU A 452 4.64 15.63 -11.62
N GLY A 453 5.80 16.26 -11.57
CA GLY A 453 6.41 16.85 -10.40
C GLY A 453 7.87 16.43 -10.19
N ASN A 454 8.47 16.96 -9.14
CA ASN A 454 9.88 16.80 -8.83
C ASN A 454 10.21 15.40 -8.26
N ILE A 455 11.46 14.97 -8.50
CA ILE A 455 12.17 13.97 -7.70
C ILE A 455 12.98 14.75 -6.66
N ILE A 456 12.65 14.62 -5.38
CA ILE A 456 13.31 15.31 -4.28
C ILE A 456 14.12 14.31 -3.46
N ASN A 457 15.39 14.62 -3.21
CA ASN A 457 16.26 13.93 -2.27
C ASN A 457 16.79 14.97 -1.28
N ALA A 458 16.27 14.97 -0.07
CA ALA A 458 16.43 16.06 0.88
C ALA A 458 16.97 15.61 2.24
N ASP A 459 17.38 16.58 3.03
CA ASP A 459 17.90 16.44 4.39
C ASP A 459 19.14 15.52 4.42
N SER A 460 19.09 14.35 5.00
CA SER A 460 20.19 13.37 4.97
C SER A 460 19.83 12.13 4.17
N ALA A 461 18.89 12.25 3.24
CA ALA A 461 18.42 11.13 2.44
C ALA A 461 19.43 10.69 1.36
N SER A 462 19.35 9.44 0.94
CA SER A 462 20.26 8.88 -0.05
C SER A 462 19.54 8.15 -1.18
N ILE A 463 20.07 8.32 -2.40
CA ILE A 463 19.77 7.48 -3.55
C ILE A 463 21.06 6.74 -3.91
N GLY A 464 21.07 5.42 -3.71
CA GLY A 464 22.28 4.60 -3.75
C GLY A 464 22.76 4.22 -5.15
N SER A 465 21.94 4.43 -6.18
CA SER A 465 22.24 4.02 -7.56
C SER A 465 21.81 5.08 -8.57
N ASP A 466 21.83 4.74 -9.85
CA ASP A 466 21.54 5.67 -10.94
C ASP A 466 20.09 6.17 -10.93
N ILE A 467 19.93 7.39 -11.44
CA ILE A 467 18.63 7.93 -11.85
C ILE A 467 18.62 7.96 -13.38
N LYS A 468 17.70 7.18 -13.98
CA LYS A 468 17.58 7.02 -15.42
C LYS A 468 16.23 7.51 -15.91
N ILE A 469 16.26 8.37 -16.91
CA ILE A 469 15.07 8.86 -17.60
C ILE A 469 15.33 8.50 -19.07
N GLU A 470 14.61 7.50 -19.59
CA GLU A 470 14.96 6.85 -20.84
C GLU A 470 13.75 6.48 -21.70
N ASP A 471 14.00 6.23 -22.99
CA ASP A 471 13.02 5.71 -23.94
C ASP A 471 11.75 6.57 -24.10
N GLY A 472 11.92 7.89 -24.18
CA GLY A 472 10.83 8.83 -24.41
C GLY A 472 10.04 9.26 -23.16
N ALA A 473 10.48 8.86 -21.97
CA ALA A 473 9.85 9.24 -20.72
C ALA A 473 10.01 10.73 -20.39
N LYS A 474 9.08 11.27 -19.59
CA LYS A 474 9.08 12.68 -19.21
C LYS A 474 9.02 12.87 -17.71
N VAL A 475 9.91 13.69 -17.18
CA VAL A 475 9.84 14.24 -15.83
C VAL A 475 9.43 15.71 -15.96
N GLU A 476 8.15 15.98 -15.77
CA GLU A 476 7.58 17.35 -15.78
C GLU A 476 7.86 18.02 -14.42
N GLY A 477 9.10 18.40 -14.24
CA GLY A 477 9.71 18.91 -13.03
C GLY A 477 11.21 18.64 -13.03
N GLY A 478 11.85 18.76 -11.87
CA GLY A 478 13.30 18.60 -11.74
C GLY A 478 13.70 17.48 -10.78
N LEU A 479 14.98 17.15 -10.84
CA LEU A 479 15.69 16.46 -9.77
C LEU A 479 16.25 17.50 -8.81
N VAL A 480 15.83 17.46 -7.55
CA VAL A 480 16.27 18.37 -6.49
C VAL A 480 17.00 17.56 -5.41
N ASN A 481 18.31 17.73 -5.35
CA ASN A 481 19.15 17.18 -4.29
C ASN A 481 19.57 18.31 -3.34
N GLN A 482 19.07 18.28 -2.11
CA GLN A 482 19.21 19.40 -1.19
C GLN A 482 19.51 18.97 0.25
N GLY A 483 19.83 19.95 1.11
CA GLY A 483 20.25 19.69 2.48
C GLY A 483 21.57 18.91 2.49
N ASN A 484 21.59 17.74 3.15
CA ASN A 484 22.72 16.79 3.09
C ASN A 484 22.41 15.58 2.19
N GLY A 485 21.51 15.76 1.22
CA GLY A 485 21.10 14.69 0.32
C GLY A 485 22.25 14.13 -0.51
N SER A 486 22.32 12.82 -0.69
CA SER A 486 23.36 12.16 -1.48
C SER A 486 22.77 11.30 -2.59
N ILE A 487 23.35 11.40 -3.78
CA ILE A 487 23.06 10.54 -4.93
C ILE A 487 24.38 9.88 -5.33
N SER A 488 24.51 8.57 -5.11
CA SER A 488 25.74 7.83 -5.35
C SER A 488 25.94 7.47 -6.84
N GLY A 489 24.85 7.29 -7.58
CA GLY A 489 24.87 6.96 -9.00
C GLY A 489 24.94 8.17 -9.91
N SER A 490 24.90 7.88 -11.22
CA SER A 490 24.84 8.88 -12.29
C SER A 490 23.40 9.30 -12.58
N VAL A 491 23.23 10.45 -13.20
CA VAL A 491 21.94 10.91 -13.75
C VAL A 491 22.03 10.84 -15.27
N GLN A 492 21.17 10.04 -15.89
CA GLN A 492 21.15 9.81 -17.33
C GLN A 492 19.79 10.19 -17.91
N VAL A 493 19.81 11.01 -18.96
CA VAL A 493 18.63 11.39 -19.74
C VAL A 493 18.86 10.93 -21.18
N SER A 494 18.14 9.91 -21.63
CA SER A 494 18.43 9.22 -22.91
C SER A 494 17.17 8.83 -23.66
N GLY A 495 17.35 8.41 -24.93
CA GLY A 495 16.26 7.84 -25.74
C GLY A 495 15.12 8.81 -26.03
N GLY A 496 15.39 10.09 -26.22
CA GLY A 496 14.36 11.09 -26.50
C GLY A 496 13.57 11.55 -25.28
N SER A 497 14.08 11.29 -24.09
CA SER A 497 13.43 11.65 -22.82
C SER A 497 13.68 13.10 -22.41
N SER A 498 12.93 13.56 -21.42
CA SER A 498 13.10 14.92 -20.90
C SER A 498 12.97 15.03 -19.38
N ILE A 499 13.72 15.99 -18.83
CA ILE A 499 13.59 16.50 -17.47
C ILE A 499 13.85 18.01 -17.49
N ASP A 500 13.11 18.79 -16.72
CA ASP A 500 13.23 20.26 -16.75
C ASP A 500 14.55 20.74 -16.14
N SER A 501 14.93 20.21 -14.99
CA SER A 501 16.14 20.69 -14.29
C SER A 501 16.78 19.65 -13.38
N ILE A 502 18.07 19.86 -13.10
CA ILE A 502 18.80 19.19 -12.02
C ILE A 502 19.34 20.28 -11.10
N THR A 503 18.95 20.25 -9.83
CA THR A 503 19.39 21.20 -8.82
C THR A 503 20.10 20.46 -7.68
N ASN A 504 21.33 20.86 -7.39
CA ASN A 504 22.11 20.37 -6.24
C ASN A 504 22.46 21.56 -5.33
N THR A 505 21.93 21.55 -4.12
CA THR A 505 22.03 22.72 -3.21
C THR A 505 22.22 22.32 -1.76
N GLY A 506 22.52 23.29 -0.89
CA GLY A 506 22.90 23.06 0.51
C GLY A 506 24.22 22.29 0.57
N ASN A 507 24.29 21.16 1.24
CA ASN A 507 25.44 20.23 1.25
C ASN A 507 25.20 19.01 0.35
N GLY A 508 24.30 19.11 -0.62
CA GLY A 508 23.95 18.01 -1.51
C GLY A 508 25.15 17.49 -2.30
N ALA A 509 25.23 16.16 -2.48
CA ALA A 509 26.29 15.52 -3.24
C ALA A 509 25.72 14.62 -4.33
N ILE A 510 26.23 14.73 -5.56
CA ILE A 510 25.97 13.83 -6.67
C ILE A 510 27.32 13.21 -7.07
N SER A 511 27.53 11.92 -6.76
CA SER A 511 28.84 11.29 -6.95
C SER A 511 29.09 10.86 -8.40
N GLY A 512 28.04 10.53 -9.15
CA GLY A 512 28.13 10.14 -10.56
C GLY A 512 28.17 11.31 -11.51
N SER A 513 28.24 10.99 -12.80
CA SER A 513 28.18 11.98 -13.90
C SER A 513 26.75 12.28 -14.29
N ILE A 514 26.54 13.44 -14.90
CA ILE A 514 25.27 13.82 -15.52
C ILE A 514 25.46 13.75 -17.03
N THR A 515 24.65 12.96 -17.71
CA THR A 515 24.70 12.75 -19.15
C THR A 515 23.34 12.95 -19.81
N VAL A 516 23.32 13.76 -20.86
CA VAL A 516 22.13 13.97 -21.69
C VAL A 516 22.43 13.50 -23.10
N ASP A 517 21.66 12.54 -23.60
CA ASP A 517 21.88 11.97 -24.93
C ASP A 517 21.25 12.80 -26.06
N LYS A 518 21.59 12.48 -27.30
CA LYS A 518 21.36 13.28 -28.50
C LYS A 518 19.94 13.82 -28.65
N ASP A 519 18.94 12.99 -28.56
CA ASP A 519 17.53 13.36 -28.80
C ASP A 519 16.79 13.73 -27.51
N SER A 520 17.51 13.79 -26.39
CA SER A 520 16.95 14.02 -25.06
C SER A 520 17.09 15.48 -24.64
N LYS A 521 16.34 15.90 -23.61
CA LYS A 521 16.25 17.29 -23.16
C LYS A 521 16.47 17.42 -21.67
N LEU A 522 17.38 18.32 -21.30
CA LEU A 522 17.55 18.85 -19.96
C LEU A 522 17.75 20.37 -20.12
N ASP A 523 16.89 21.18 -19.52
CA ASP A 523 16.96 22.63 -19.72
C ASP A 523 18.06 23.29 -18.88
N SER A 524 18.24 22.84 -17.64
CA SER A 524 19.24 23.45 -16.76
C SER A 524 19.83 22.50 -15.72
N ILE A 525 21.08 22.79 -15.35
CA ILE A 525 21.77 22.23 -14.18
C ILE A 525 22.20 23.40 -13.29
N THR A 526 21.75 23.37 -12.04
CA THR A 526 22.15 24.37 -11.01
C THR A 526 22.84 23.65 -9.86
N ASN A 527 24.12 23.97 -9.65
CA ASN A 527 24.87 23.45 -8.52
C ASN A 527 25.28 24.63 -7.62
N THR A 528 24.65 24.72 -6.47
CA THR A 528 24.99 25.70 -5.41
C THR A 528 25.36 24.99 -4.11
N SER A 529 25.74 23.71 -4.22
CA SER A 529 26.15 22.92 -3.07
C SER A 529 27.46 23.40 -2.48
N THR A 530 27.51 23.57 -1.16
CA THR A 530 28.72 23.87 -0.39
C THR A 530 29.46 22.60 0.05
N SER A 531 28.97 21.39 -0.37
CA SER A 531 29.71 20.14 -0.19
C SER A 531 31.03 20.19 -0.95
N SER A 532 32.10 19.71 -0.32
CA SER A 532 33.41 19.60 -0.96
C SER A 532 33.43 18.77 -2.21
N THR A 533 32.45 17.87 -2.39
CA THR A 533 32.30 17.02 -3.56
C THR A 533 31.32 17.56 -4.58
N GLY A 534 30.29 18.30 -4.16
CA GLY A 534 29.27 18.89 -5.05
C GLY A 534 28.71 17.88 -6.06
N ILE A 535 29.02 18.08 -7.34
CA ILE A 535 28.86 17.09 -8.42
C ILE A 535 30.23 16.50 -8.71
N SER A 536 30.53 15.28 -8.25
CA SER A 536 31.89 14.71 -8.36
C SER A 536 32.24 14.26 -9.78
N GLY A 537 31.24 13.87 -10.57
CA GLY A 537 31.42 13.42 -11.95
C GLY A 537 31.51 14.56 -12.95
N SER A 538 31.59 14.18 -14.24
CA SER A 538 31.55 15.12 -15.37
C SER A 538 30.10 15.43 -15.77
N ILE A 539 29.92 16.54 -16.49
CA ILE A 539 28.67 16.86 -17.18
C ILE A 539 28.90 16.70 -18.67
N THR A 540 28.14 15.83 -19.32
CA THR A 540 28.23 15.57 -20.77
C THR A 540 26.90 15.85 -21.45
N ASN A 541 26.89 16.85 -22.33
CA ASN A 541 25.77 17.17 -23.19
C ASN A 541 26.01 16.64 -24.60
N ASN A 542 25.28 15.59 -24.97
CA ASN A 542 25.25 15.08 -26.34
C ASN A 542 24.00 15.59 -27.11
N SER A 543 23.14 16.36 -26.41
CA SER A 543 21.81 16.74 -26.91
C SER A 543 21.90 17.83 -27.97
N ASP A 544 20.96 17.77 -28.89
CA ASP A 544 20.68 18.84 -29.85
C ASP A 544 19.72 19.92 -29.27
N ASN A 545 19.41 19.86 -27.95
CA ASN A 545 18.65 20.86 -27.23
C ASN A 545 19.57 21.75 -26.36
N LYS A 546 19.19 23.02 -26.19
CA LYS A 546 19.93 23.96 -25.35
C LYS A 546 20.01 23.47 -23.92
N LEU A 547 21.21 23.62 -23.30
CA LEU A 547 21.44 23.34 -21.88
C LEU A 547 22.10 24.55 -21.23
N GLU A 548 21.61 24.92 -20.06
CA GLU A 548 22.24 25.96 -19.19
C GLU A 548 22.84 25.32 -17.94
N ILE A 549 24.10 25.63 -17.64
CA ILE A 549 24.81 25.13 -16.45
C ILE A 549 25.19 26.35 -15.58
N SER A 550 24.77 26.34 -14.34
CA SER A 550 25.15 27.31 -13.33
C SER A 550 25.83 26.62 -12.15
N ASN A 551 27.11 26.92 -11.94
CA ASN A 551 27.88 26.48 -10.78
C ASN A 551 28.16 27.67 -9.87
N GLY A 552 27.55 27.69 -8.69
CA GLY A 552 27.59 28.82 -7.78
C GLY A 552 28.89 28.94 -7.01
N GLU A 553 29.00 30.00 -6.22
CA GLU A 553 30.15 30.27 -5.36
C GLU A 553 30.36 29.13 -4.35
N GLY A 554 31.58 28.65 -4.24
CA GLY A 554 31.95 27.52 -3.38
C GLY A 554 31.47 26.14 -3.84
N ALA A 555 30.70 26.06 -4.92
CA ALA A 555 30.24 24.82 -5.47
C ALA A 555 31.29 24.15 -6.36
N THR A 556 31.27 22.80 -6.43
CA THR A 556 32.27 22.03 -7.17
C THR A 556 31.58 21.14 -8.21
N ILE A 557 32.10 21.14 -9.43
CA ILE A 557 31.91 20.13 -10.45
C ILE A 557 33.26 19.41 -10.61
N GLY A 558 33.38 18.15 -10.19
CA GLY A 558 34.69 17.47 -10.08
C GLY A 558 35.28 17.05 -11.42
N GLY A 559 34.46 16.71 -12.42
CA GLY A 559 34.89 16.46 -13.78
C GLY A 559 34.78 17.67 -14.71
N GLY A 560 35.25 17.54 -15.94
CA GLY A 560 35.06 18.57 -16.97
C GLY A 560 33.63 18.66 -17.49
N ILE A 561 33.32 19.74 -18.21
CA ILE A 561 32.04 19.92 -18.92
C ILE A 561 32.30 19.70 -20.42
N THR A 562 31.58 18.74 -21.01
CA THR A 562 31.70 18.35 -22.41
C THR A 562 30.42 18.61 -23.18
N ASN A 563 30.51 19.32 -24.29
CA ASN A 563 29.45 19.49 -25.28
C ASN A 563 29.80 18.71 -26.55
N ASN A 564 29.00 17.71 -26.89
CA ASN A 564 29.08 16.95 -28.15
C ASN A 564 27.87 17.25 -29.05
N GLY A 565 26.87 17.98 -28.53
CA GLY A 565 25.63 18.29 -29.24
C GLY A 565 25.75 19.43 -30.23
N ASN A 566 24.70 19.63 -31.01
CA ASN A 566 24.65 20.68 -32.04
C ASN A 566 23.92 21.95 -31.54
N ALA A 567 23.33 21.93 -30.36
CA ALA A 567 22.70 23.10 -29.76
C ALA A 567 23.67 23.86 -28.86
N ASP A 568 23.23 25.04 -28.42
CA ASP A 568 24.01 25.91 -27.54
C ASP A 568 24.09 25.36 -26.12
N LEU A 569 25.30 25.34 -25.59
CA LEU A 569 25.58 25.14 -24.18
C LEU A 569 25.97 26.50 -23.55
N VAL A 570 25.31 26.90 -22.48
CA VAL A 570 25.60 28.12 -21.73
C VAL A 570 26.11 27.75 -20.35
N ILE A 571 27.26 28.35 -19.96
CA ILE A 571 27.91 28.03 -18.69
C ILE A 571 28.13 29.35 -17.91
N SER A 572 27.72 29.37 -16.65
CA SER A 572 28.11 30.35 -15.64
C SER A 572 28.79 29.64 -14.48
N ASN A 573 30.01 29.99 -14.14
CA ASN A 573 30.77 29.38 -13.07
C ASN A 573 31.35 30.39 -12.09
N GLN A 574 30.92 30.31 -10.83
CA GLN A 574 31.51 31.10 -9.73
C GLN A 574 32.22 30.17 -8.73
N GLY A 575 32.16 28.87 -8.94
CA GLY A 575 32.78 27.84 -8.13
C GLY A 575 34.00 27.19 -8.83
N SER A 576 34.19 25.91 -8.56
CA SER A 576 35.28 25.11 -9.12
C SER A 576 34.75 24.11 -10.15
N VAL A 577 35.45 23.95 -11.28
CA VAL A 577 35.19 22.92 -12.31
C VAL A 577 36.49 22.19 -12.58
N GLY A 578 36.47 20.88 -12.39
CA GLY A 578 37.60 20.01 -12.65
C GLY A 578 37.88 19.81 -14.15
N LYS A 579 38.79 18.90 -14.43
CA LYS A 579 39.27 18.66 -15.81
C LYS A 579 38.86 17.25 -16.26
N ASP A 580 38.62 17.14 -17.55
CA ASP A 580 38.45 15.83 -18.21
C ASP A 580 39.82 15.07 -18.27
N LYS A 581 39.77 13.83 -18.74
CA LYS A 581 40.97 12.99 -18.91
C LYS A 581 42.05 13.58 -19.86
N ASN A 582 41.70 14.57 -20.68
CA ASN A 582 42.60 15.26 -21.60
C ASN A 582 43.11 16.60 -20.97
N GLY A 583 42.75 16.91 -19.74
CA GLY A 583 43.12 18.09 -19.04
C GLY A 583 42.27 19.34 -19.39
N ASN A 584 41.12 19.17 -20.05
CA ASN A 584 40.24 20.26 -20.42
C ASN A 584 39.18 20.50 -19.32
N THR A 585 38.95 21.77 -18.98
CA THR A 585 37.86 22.19 -18.13
C THR A 585 36.54 22.19 -18.89
N VAL A 586 36.57 22.70 -20.15
CA VAL A 586 35.43 22.70 -21.06
C VAL A 586 35.88 22.09 -22.40
N THR A 587 35.14 21.07 -22.87
CA THR A 587 35.39 20.44 -24.13
C THR A 587 34.22 20.66 -25.09
N ASN A 588 34.41 21.27 -26.24
CA ASN A 588 33.41 21.37 -27.30
C ASN A 588 33.82 20.51 -28.49
N ASN A 589 33.10 19.40 -28.71
CA ASN A 589 33.29 18.54 -29.87
C ASN A 589 32.13 18.70 -30.88
N GLY A 590 31.02 19.30 -30.47
CA GLY A 590 29.83 19.50 -31.28
C GLY A 590 29.95 20.72 -32.22
N SER A 591 28.98 20.89 -33.10
CA SER A 591 28.83 22.07 -33.94
C SER A 591 28.14 23.25 -33.23
N GLY A 592 27.47 22.98 -32.10
CA GLY A 592 26.83 24.00 -31.26
C GLY A 592 27.83 24.97 -30.64
N SER A 593 27.36 26.19 -30.28
CA SER A 593 28.17 27.13 -29.58
C SER A 593 28.24 26.82 -28.08
N VAL A 594 29.40 27.09 -27.46
CA VAL A 594 29.54 27.10 -26.03
C VAL A 594 29.76 28.54 -25.59
N GLY A 595 28.79 29.09 -24.86
CA GLY A 595 28.85 30.45 -24.29
C GLY A 595 29.22 30.37 -22.80
N ILE A 596 30.40 30.89 -22.47
CA ILE A 596 30.81 31.12 -21.09
C ILE A 596 30.41 32.55 -20.73
N LYS A 597 29.30 32.72 -19.98
CA LYS A 597 28.77 34.03 -19.63
C LYS A 597 29.60 34.70 -18.56
N ASP A 598 29.83 33.99 -17.43
CA ASP A 598 30.61 34.43 -16.30
C ASP A 598 31.46 33.26 -15.80
N TRP A 599 32.75 33.51 -15.59
CA TRP A 599 33.64 32.52 -15.00
C TRP A 599 34.57 33.16 -14.01
N VAL A 600 34.55 32.71 -12.75
CA VAL A 600 35.50 33.13 -11.74
C VAL A 600 36.66 32.13 -11.72
N VAL A 601 37.86 32.62 -11.98
CA VAL A 601 39.10 31.87 -11.82
C VAL A 601 39.60 32.11 -10.42
N SER A 602 39.49 31.14 -9.57
CA SER A 602 39.93 31.18 -8.17
C SER A 602 41.29 30.52 -7.99
N THR A 603 41.85 30.68 -6.81
CA THR A 603 43.07 29.99 -6.42
C THR A 603 42.71 28.67 -5.73
N ASP A 604 43.33 27.57 -6.17
CA ASP A 604 43.30 26.30 -5.44
C ASP A 604 43.95 26.49 -4.07
N LYS A 605 43.18 26.25 -2.99
CA LYS A 605 43.58 26.49 -1.61
C LYS A 605 44.75 25.60 -1.14
N ASP A 606 44.87 24.41 -1.75
CA ASP A 606 45.89 23.43 -1.35
C ASP A 606 47.21 23.64 -2.08
N THR A 607 47.16 24.15 -3.30
CA THR A 607 48.35 24.38 -4.14
C THR A 607 48.76 25.82 -4.31
N GLY A 608 47.90 26.79 -3.93
CA GLY A 608 48.12 28.21 -4.16
C GLY A 608 48.10 28.64 -5.63
N LYS A 609 47.71 27.74 -6.56
CA LYS A 609 47.71 27.98 -8.00
C LYS A 609 46.35 28.41 -8.50
N LEU A 610 46.33 29.28 -9.50
CA LEU A 610 45.08 29.65 -10.19
C LEU A 610 44.50 28.43 -10.92
N ASP A 611 43.19 28.22 -10.72
CA ASP A 611 42.44 27.16 -11.40
C ASP A 611 42.05 27.65 -12.81
N THR A 612 43.00 27.51 -13.75
CA THR A 612 42.91 28.06 -15.10
C THR A 612 41.90 27.30 -15.96
N VAL A 613 41.21 28.03 -16.85
CA VAL A 613 40.24 27.43 -17.80
C VAL A 613 40.98 26.92 -19.04
N VAL A 614 40.83 25.59 -19.27
CA VAL A 614 41.39 24.95 -20.48
C VAL A 614 40.23 24.50 -21.36
N VAL A 615 40.17 25.05 -22.56
CA VAL A 615 39.16 24.73 -23.56
C VAL A 615 39.75 23.81 -24.65
N GLY A 616 39.10 22.68 -24.87
CA GLY A 616 39.50 21.69 -25.88
C GLY A 616 38.36 21.24 -26.79
N GLY A 617 38.67 20.25 -27.64
CA GLY A 617 37.71 19.65 -28.55
C GLY A 617 37.78 20.19 -29.96
N SER A 618 37.18 19.44 -30.92
CA SER A 618 37.18 19.79 -32.35
C SER A 618 36.37 21.03 -32.70
N GLY A 619 35.37 21.38 -31.86
CA GLY A 619 34.51 22.56 -31.97
C GLY A 619 34.91 23.71 -31.11
N LYS A 620 36.14 23.72 -30.57
CA LYS A 620 36.63 24.79 -29.65
C LYS A 620 36.53 26.20 -30.21
N ASP A 621 36.62 26.35 -31.54
CA ASP A 621 36.52 27.64 -32.23
C ASP A 621 35.12 28.30 -32.08
N ASN A 622 34.09 27.49 -31.74
CA ASN A 622 32.74 27.97 -31.40
C ASN A 622 32.55 28.26 -29.92
N VAL A 623 33.60 28.28 -29.12
CA VAL A 623 33.54 28.71 -27.71
C VAL A 623 33.72 30.21 -27.63
N LYS A 624 32.77 30.87 -26.97
CA LYS A 624 32.79 32.35 -26.70
C LYS A 624 32.77 32.56 -25.20
N VAL A 625 33.58 33.51 -24.77
CA VAL A 625 33.69 33.90 -23.35
C VAL A 625 33.29 35.38 -23.23
N GLU A 626 32.24 35.65 -22.44
CA GLU A 626 31.74 37.00 -22.22
C GLU A 626 32.54 37.69 -21.10
N ASN A 627 32.64 37.06 -19.91
CA ASN A 627 33.34 37.61 -18.77
C ASN A 627 34.19 36.56 -18.06
N ILE A 628 35.41 36.91 -17.71
CA ILE A 628 36.26 36.21 -16.76
C ILE A 628 36.63 37.15 -15.64
N THR A 629 36.50 36.73 -14.39
CA THR A 629 36.96 37.42 -13.20
C THR A 629 38.03 36.58 -12.53
N VAL A 630 39.21 37.15 -12.33
CA VAL A 630 40.26 36.48 -11.56
C VAL A 630 40.14 36.89 -10.10
N ASP A 631 39.87 35.93 -9.25
CA ASP A 631 39.81 36.09 -7.81
C ASP A 631 41.21 36.01 -7.20
N GLN A 632 41.76 37.16 -6.85
CA GLN A 632 43.11 37.28 -6.29
C GLN A 632 43.15 37.16 -4.75
N SER A 633 42.04 36.96 -4.08
CA SER A 633 41.96 36.99 -2.62
C SER A 633 42.82 35.93 -1.90
N ASN A 634 43.19 34.85 -2.60
CA ASN A 634 43.99 33.74 -2.07
C ASN A 634 45.21 33.40 -2.96
N VAL A 635 45.63 34.30 -3.85
CA VAL A 635 46.77 34.07 -4.75
C VAL A 635 48.07 34.26 -3.96
N ASP A 636 48.93 33.24 -4.02
CA ASP A 636 50.33 33.40 -3.59
C ASP A 636 51.10 34.15 -4.67
N LEU A 637 51.38 35.42 -4.40
CA LEU A 637 52.02 36.32 -5.35
C LEU A 637 53.46 35.88 -5.71
N ASP A 638 54.11 35.08 -4.88
CA ASP A 638 55.45 34.56 -5.16
C ASP A 638 55.46 33.42 -6.20
N GLU A 639 54.31 32.82 -6.51
CA GLU A 639 54.15 31.75 -7.52
C GLU A 639 53.59 32.28 -8.88
N LEU A 640 53.25 33.54 -9.02
CA LEU A 640 52.68 34.11 -10.25
C LEU A 640 53.59 34.07 -11.46
N ASP A 641 54.89 33.88 -11.29
CA ASP A 641 55.87 33.80 -12.41
C ASP A 641 55.67 32.60 -13.34
N ASN A 642 54.80 31.63 -12.99
CA ASN A 642 54.48 30.46 -13.77
C ASN A 642 53.07 30.44 -14.40
N ILE A 643 52.25 31.47 -14.20
CA ILE A 643 50.88 31.52 -14.75
C ILE A 643 50.92 32.25 -16.09
N ASN A 644 51.18 31.52 -17.15
CA ASN A 644 51.20 32.08 -18.49
C ASN A 644 49.80 32.27 -19.12
N HIS A 645 48.76 31.60 -18.61
CA HIS A 645 47.41 31.66 -19.21
C HIS A 645 46.32 31.50 -18.16
N ILE A 646 45.40 32.46 -18.04
CA ILE A 646 44.17 32.38 -17.28
C ILE A 646 43.14 31.45 -17.99
N ILE A 647 43.11 31.56 -19.30
CA ILE A 647 42.33 30.73 -20.22
C ILE A 647 43.17 30.33 -21.40
N SER A 648 43.03 29.07 -21.85
CA SER A 648 43.70 28.54 -23.05
C SER A 648 42.72 27.78 -23.95
N GLY A 649 43.07 27.69 -25.25
CA GLY A 649 42.28 26.95 -26.23
C GLY A 649 41.09 27.72 -26.82
N VAL A 650 40.95 29.01 -26.55
CA VAL A 650 39.91 29.89 -27.11
C VAL A 650 40.57 30.92 -28.03
N ASN A 651 39.96 31.19 -29.17
CA ASN A 651 40.42 32.26 -30.08
C ASN A 651 40.31 33.61 -29.38
N GLN A 652 41.36 34.44 -29.43
CA GLN A 652 41.44 35.74 -28.77
C GLN A 652 40.24 36.62 -29.13
N GLY A 653 39.75 36.61 -30.35
CA GLY A 653 38.56 37.37 -30.76
C GLY A 653 37.23 36.89 -30.16
N ASN A 654 37.21 35.76 -29.50
CA ASN A 654 36.05 35.20 -28.81
C ASN A 654 36.06 35.46 -27.28
N ILE A 655 37.09 36.17 -26.80
CA ILE A 655 37.21 36.50 -25.37
C ILE A 655 36.76 37.97 -25.20
N GLY A 656 35.75 38.18 -24.35
CA GLY A 656 35.24 39.48 -24.00
C GLY A 656 36.03 40.13 -22.82
N ASN A 657 35.33 40.41 -21.71
CA ASN A 657 35.97 41.10 -20.59
C ASN A 657 36.76 40.14 -19.69
N ILE A 658 37.96 40.57 -19.31
CA ILE A 658 38.73 39.96 -18.23
C ILE A 658 38.88 41.01 -17.13
N GLY A 659 38.37 40.71 -15.96
CA GLY A 659 38.44 41.59 -14.77
C GLY A 659 39.11 40.89 -13.60
N THR A 660 39.43 41.64 -12.57
CA THR A 660 39.95 41.11 -11.32
C THR A 660 39.20 41.75 -10.14
N ASN A 661 39.01 40.98 -9.06
CA ASN A 661 38.47 41.52 -7.80
C ASN A 661 39.56 41.98 -6.81
N GLY A 662 40.81 42.08 -7.23
CA GLY A 662 41.96 42.51 -6.44
C GLY A 662 42.66 43.76 -6.98
N SER A 663 43.76 44.15 -6.34
CA SER A 663 44.53 45.38 -6.68
C SER A 663 45.59 45.17 -7.80
N GLY A 664 45.66 43.99 -8.41
CA GLY A 664 46.59 43.66 -9.48
C GLY A 664 46.07 44.03 -10.86
N GLU A 665 46.95 44.55 -11.76
CA GLU A 665 46.63 44.72 -13.18
C GLU A 665 46.90 43.42 -13.94
N ILE A 666 45.91 42.99 -14.73
CA ILE A 666 46.08 41.86 -15.67
C ILE A 666 46.21 42.45 -17.06
N SER A 667 47.36 42.21 -17.70
CA SER A 667 47.55 42.57 -19.11
C SER A 667 47.37 41.35 -19.99
N LEU A 668 46.59 41.49 -21.06
CA LEU A 668 46.52 40.53 -22.16
C LEU A 668 47.72 40.72 -23.05
N SER A 669 48.62 39.75 -23.15
CA SER A 669 49.71 39.70 -24.11
C SER A 669 49.48 38.66 -25.17
#